data_b3ace75f821b8191adfbea678886ecc3
#
_entry.id   b3ace75f821b8191adfbea678886ecc3
#
_cell.length_a   1.000
_cell.length_b   1.000
_cell.length_c   1.000
_cell.angle_alpha   90.00
_cell.angle_beta   90.00
_cell.angle_gamma   90.00
#
_symmetry.space_group_name_H-M   'P 1'
#
loop_
_entity.id
_entity.type
_entity.pdbx_description
1 polymer ?
#
loop_
_entity_poly.entity_id
_entity_poly.type
_entity_poly.pdbx_seq_one_letter_code
_entity_poly.pdbx_strand_id
1 'polypeptide(L)'
;MKKPLFIFAFLLGMSLMFLSFKGYFAGDQDWPEYLGGADRNHYSNLSQINLSNVTALEPVWEFHTGDSGQVQCNPIIVGNRLFALTAFNHLFALDAATGKELWRFAPEQKSAANVNRGVAYYEKGKDKRILYTYLTWLYAINPLTGKPITSFGEGGRVSLKSGLGKDAELKFVSSTTPGTIYGDLIVMPLRLDEGAGAASGYIQAFNIQTGKIAWVFKTIPHPGERGYDTWPVDAYKNSAIGAANNWTGMSVDRKRGIIYVPTGSAAFDFYGGNRKGSNLFANSLIALNAKTGEYIWHFQTVHHDIWDRDLPAPPNLITIKRDGKSIDAVAQVTKSGYVFVFDRENGTPLFPIDEIPFPQSTLPGEETWPTQPIPRLPKPFARNSITENDITHFSSKRDSLLTIYRNANKGPFHPLDFKESIIFPGPDGAAEWGGPAVDKEGIMYVNSNEMAWLFSLSKKDKVSNVASTGKSLYLNNCQTCHKADFSGNPQSGYPALVGVRERLGRTAVTNLIKNGKGMMPGFSQISDQEKQAIISYIFGEEKVEVLSATKDKYPDVPYQFNGYNKFLDEKGYPAITPPWGTLTAINLNTGQHLWQIPLGEIKEFTKKGIPVTGTENYGGPLVTAGGLLFIAATKDNTFRAIDKKTGKIVWEYPLPASGFATPSTYQLNGKQYIVIACGGTKLGMSKGDSYVAFALGNSLK
;
A
#
# COMPACT_ATOMS: atom_id res chain seq x y z
N MET A 1 -31.24 7.41 75.38
CA MET A 1 -30.73 8.60 74.64
C MET A 1 -29.28 8.37 74.24
N LYS A 2 -28.99 8.28 72.97
CA LYS A 2 -27.74 8.51 72.26
C LYS A 2 -27.70 7.63 71.00
N LYS A 3 -28.11 8.18 69.89
CA LYS A 3 -27.76 7.92 68.51
C LYS A 3 -28.43 9.01 67.67
N PRO A 4 -27.79 9.86 66.95
CA PRO A 4 -27.26 9.55 65.60
C PRO A 4 -25.98 10.38 65.30
N LEU A 5 -24.86 9.75 65.16
CA LEU A 5 -23.64 10.45 64.62
C LEU A 5 -22.89 9.62 63.57
N PHE A 6 -23.39 8.47 63.17
CA PHE A 6 -22.66 7.59 62.23
C PHE A 6 -23.17 7.64 60.79
N ILE A 7 -24.29 8.28 60.52
CA ILE A 7 -24.88 8.34 59.17
C ILE A 7 -24.30 9.50 58.32
N PHE A 8 -23.84 10.56 58.96
CA PHE A 8 -23.28 11.73 58.22
C PHE A 8 -21.86 11.55 57.67
N ALA A 9 -21.05 10.69 58.29
CA ALA A 9 -19.68 10.41 57.81
C ALA A 9 -19.64 9.49 56.58
N PHE A 10 -20.68 8.65 56.38
CA PHE A 10 -20.73 7.73 55.22
C PHE A 10 -21.21 8.43 53.95
N LEU A 11 -22.04 9.45 54.04
CA LEU A 11 -22.48 10.24 52.89
C LEU A 11 -21.46 11.27 52.42
N LEU A 12 -20.56 11.76 53.28
CA LEU A 12 -19.47 12.66 52.90
C LEU A 12 -18.29 11.89 52.27
N GLY A 13 -18.08 10.64 52.64
CA GLY A 13 -17.08 9.77 52.03
C GLY A 13 -17.44 9.30 50.60
N MET A 14 -18.75 9.10 50.32
CA MET A 14 -19.19 8.80 48.95
C MET A 14 -19.17 10.01 48.03
N SER A 15 -19.38 11.24 48.51
CA SER A 15 -19.27 12.46 47.68
C SER A 15 -17.86 12.83 47.33
N LEU A 16 -16.84 12.42 48.12
CA LEU A 16 -15.41 12.68 47.81
C LEU A 16 -14.79 11.62 46.92
N MET A 17 -15.42 10.43 46.77
CA MET A 17 -14.97 9.40 45.83
C MET A 17 -15.41 9.65 44.37
N PHE A 18 -16.40 10.53 44.16
CA PHE A 18 -16.87 10.90 42.81
C PHE A 18 -16.10 12.07 42.18
N LEU A 19 -15.16 12.72 42.89
CA LEU A 19 -14.42 13.89 42.41
C LEU A 19 -13.04 13.57 41.84
N SER A 20 -12.63 12.30 41.74
CA SER A 20 -11.33 11.93 41.15
C SER A 20 -11.40 11.12 39.85
N PHE A 21 -12.59 10.87 39.31
CA PHE A 21 -12.76 10.39 37.95
C PHE A 21 -13.00 11.59 37.02
N LYS A 22 -11.93 12.29 36.65
CA LYS A 22 -11.96 13.21 35.51
C LYS A 22 -12.28 12.43 34.23
N GLY A 23 -13.53 12.41 33.85
CA GLY A 23 -14.07 12.60 32.54
C GLY A 23 -13.52 11.76 31.41
N TYR A 24 -13.74 10.45 31.36
CA TYR A 24 -14.16 9.85 30.11
C TYR A 24 -15.66 10.14 29.98
N PHE A 25 -16.03 11.03 29.09
CA PHE A 25 -17.42 11.14 28.68
C PHE A 25 -17.84 9.79 28.08
N ALA A 26 -18.91 9.22 28.52
CA ALA A 26 -19.51 8.05 27.89
C ALA A 26 -19.76 8.42 26.40
N GLY A 27 -18.90 7.94 25.49
CA GLY A 27 -18.99 8.25 24.06
C GLY A 27 -17.70 8.60 23.34
N ASP A 28 -16.59 8.88 24.03
CA ASP A 28 -15.30 9.09 23.34
C ASP A 28 -14.84 7.77 22.72
N GLN A 29 -14.41 7.83 21.46
CA GLN A 29 -13.94 6.68 20.70
C GLN A 29 -12.64 7.02 19.97
N ASP A 30 -11.62 6.21 20.22
CA ASP A 30 -10.32 6.29 19.58
C ASP A 30 -10.31 5.64 18.18
N TRP A 31 -9.25 5.92 17.43
CA TRP A 31 -8.83 5.20 16.21
C TRP A 31 -7.39 4.69 16.41
N PRO A 32 -7.20 3.70 17.32
CA PRO A 32 -5.87 3.41 17.87
C PRO A 32 -4.97 2.57 16.96
N GLU A 33 -5.52 2.05 15.87
CA GLU A 33 -4.80 1.18 14.94
C GLU A 33 -4.93 1.65 13.49
N TYR A 34 -3.89 1.36 12.73
CA TYR A 34 -3.88 1.57 11.27
C TYR A 34 -5.13 0.93 10.65
N LEU A 35 -5.86 1.70 9.82
CA LEU A 35 -7.11 1.30 9.17
C LEU A 35 -8.23 0.90 10.13
N GLY A 36 -8.22 1.43 11.36
CA GLY A 36 -9.32 1.38 12.32
C GLY A 36 -9.32 0.22 13.30
N GLY A 37 -8.64 -0.86 13.02
CA GLY A 37 -8.61 -2.01 13.91
C GLY A 37 -7.76 -3.17 13.39
N ALA A 38 -7.64 -4.22 14.20
CA ALA A 38 -6.92 -5.43 13.85
C ALA A 38 -7.54 -6.17 12.65
N ASP A 39 -8.80 -5.96 12.39
CA ASP A 39 -9.61 -6.52 11.30
C ASP A 39 -9.48 -5.77 9.96
N ARG A 40 -8.89 -4.57 9.99
CA ARG A 40 -8.68 -3.68 8.82
C ARG A 40 -9.98 -3.32 8.08
N ASN A 41 -11.09 -3.21 8.78
CA ASN A 41 -12.40 -2.97 8.15
C ASN A 41 -12.70 -1.50 7.86
N HIS A 42 -11.83 -0.56 8.26
CA HIS A 42 -12.06 0.89 8.08
C HIS A 42 -13.45 1.32 8.55
N TYR A 43 -13.94 0.67 9.60
CA TYR A 43 -15.29 0.86 10.13
C TYR A 43 -15.26 1.56 11.49
N SER A 44 -16.19 2.50 11.68
CA SER A 44 -16.45 3.12 12.98
C SER A 44 -17.91 3.00 13.38
N ASN A 45 -18.15 2.75 14.69
CA ASN A 45 -19.49 2.79 15.28
C ASN A 45 -20.04 4.21 15.46
N LEU A 46 -19.25 5.24 15.19
CA LEU A 46 -19.67 6.64 15.31
C LEU A 46 -20.78 6.97 14.31
N SER A 47 -21.78 7.70 14.76
CA SER A 47 -22.99 8.05 14.00
C SER A 47 -23.44 9.50 14.19
N GLN A 48 -22.67 10.32 14.90
CA GLN A 48 -22.99 11.73 15.08
C GLN A 48 -23.07 12.45 13.74
N ILE A 49 -22.10 12.19 12.85
CA ILE A 49 -22.14 12.62 11.46
C ILE A 49 -22.91 11.57 10.66
N ASN A 50 -24.03 11.96 10.05
CA ASN A 50 -24.94 11.06 9.36
C ASN A 50 -25.61 11.76 8.16
N LEU A 51 -26.47 11.03 7.43
CA LEU A 51 -27.15 11.53 6.22
C LEU A 51 -27.98 12.82 6.44
N SER A 52 -28.51 13.05 7.66
CA SER A 52 -29.35 14.22 7.92
C SER A 52 -28.58 15.51 8.20
N ASN A 53 -27.26 15.41 8.54
CA ASN A 53 -26.48 16.56 8.97
C ASN A 53 -25.12 16.71 8.28
N VAL A 54 -24.74 15.79 7.41
CA VAL A 54 -23.41 15.78 6.74
C VAL A 54 -23.16 17.04 5.92
N THR A 55 -24.19 17.75 5.46
CA THR A 55 -24.07 19.03 4.75
C THR A 55 -23.54 20.16 5.61
N ALA A 56 -23.59 20.02 6.96
CA ALA A 56 -23.00 20.96 7.91
C ALA A 56 -21.55 20.59 8.32
N LEU A 57 -20.94 19.60 7.65
CA LEU A 57 -19.57 19.20 7.89
C LEU A 57 -18.59 20.25 7.34
N GLU A 58 -17.73 20.76 8.20
CA GLU A 58 -16.75 21.81 7.86
C GLU A 58 -15.38 21.52 8.47
N PRO A 59 -14.27 22.07 7.91
CA PRO A 59 -12.96 21.95 8.51
C PRO A 59 -12.93 22.70 9.84
N VAL A 60 -12.43 22.05 10.89
CA VAL A 60 -12.31 22.63 12.24
C VAL A 60 -10.86 22.95 12.62
N TRP A 61 -9.91 22.29 11.98
CA TRP A 61 -8.50 22.63 12.04
C TRP A 61 -7.77 22.09 10.81
N GLU A 62 -6.72 22.77 10.42
CA GLU A 62 -5.75 22.36 9.42
C GLU A 62 -4.34 22.48 10.00
N PHE A 63 -3.53 21.45 9.84
CA PHE A 63 -2.15 21.41 10.31
C PHE A 63 -1.20 21.25 9.14
N HIS A 64 -0.28 22.19 8.97
CA HIS A 64 0.79 22.15 7.97
C HIS A 64 2.06 21.57 8.58
N THR A 65 2.56 20.47 8.01
CA THR A 65 3.76 19.80 8.50
C THR A 65 5.05 20.53 8.17
N GLY A 66 5.04 21.39 7.14
CA GLY A 66 6.23 22.04 6.58
C GLY A 66 7.05 21.14 5.64
N ASP A 67 6.78 19.83 5.62
CA ASP A 67 7.41 18.85 4.73
C ASP A 67 6.47 18.55 3.56
N SER A 68 6.66 19.26 2.44
CA SER A 68 5.75 19.18 1.30
C SER A 68 6.11 18.04 0.34
N GLY A 69 5.13 17.19 0.01
CA GLY A 69 5.36 16.03 -0.86
C GLY A 69 4.13 15.16 -1.04
N GLN A 70 4.37 13.83 -1.07
CA GLN A 70 3.33 12.82 -1.03
C GLN A 70 3.10 12.35 0.40
N VAL A 71 1.83 12.35 0.85
CA VAL A 71 1.44 11.84 2.15
C VAL A 71 0.39 10.76 1.95
N GLN A 72 0.66 9.54 2.47
CA GLN A 72 -0.26 8.38 2.40
C GLN A 72 -0.71 7.94 3.81
N CYS A 73 -0.41 8.72 4.83
CA CYS A 73 -0.59 8.33 6.21
C CYS A 73 -2.07 8.27 6.60
N ASN A 74 -2.51 7.12 7.16
CA ASN A 74 -3.72 7.00 7.95
C ASN A 74 -3.35 7.30 9.40
N PRO A 75 -3.71 8.46 9.95
CA PRO A 75 -3.36 8.83 11.32
C PRO A 75 -4.04 7.90 12.33
N ILE A 76 -3.35 7.62 13.43
CA ILE A 76 -3.99 6.96 14.57
C ILE A 76 -4.25 7.96 15.68
N ILE A 77 -5.34 7.72 16.41
CA ILE A 77 -5.76 8.58 17.53
C ILE A 77 -5.89 7.72 18.78
N VAL A 78 -5.20 8.14 19.85
CA VAL A 78 -5.23 7.49 21.16
C VAL A 78 -5.43 8.54 22.23
N GLY A 79 -6.56 8.50 22.89
CA GLY A 79 -7.00 9.54 23.82
C GLY A 79 -7.11 10.89 23.11
N ASN A 80 -6.40 11.90 23.63
CA ASN A 80 -6.39 13.24 23.03
C ASN A 80 -5.24 13.48 22.05
N ARG A 81 -4.52 12.44 21.60
CA ARG A 81 -3.37 12.58 20.69
C ARG A 81 -3.60 11.92 19.37
N LEU A 82 -3.30 12.65 18.30
CA LEU A 82 -3.18 12.15 16.95
C LEU A 82 -1.71 11.94 16.63
N PHE A 83 -1.35 10.76 16.11
CA PHE A 83 0.00 10.42 15.66
C PHE A 83 0.00 10.20 14.15
N ALA A 84 0.91 10.87 13.47
CA ALA A 84 1.01 10.79 12.02
C ALA A 84 2.43 11.09 11.52
N LEU A 85 2.61 11.09 10.19
CA LEU A 85 3.89 11.22 9.52
C LEU A 85 3.87 12.36 8.51
N THR A 86 4.98 13.10 8.43
CA THR A 86 5.17 14.10 7.36
C THR A 86 5.51 13.41 6.02
N ALA A 87 5.55 14.18 4.93
CA ALA A 87 6.03 13.69 3.63
C ALA A 87 7.49 13.20 3.65
N PHE A 88 8.28 13.58 4.66
CA PHE A 88 9.65 13.09 4.87
C PHE A 88 9.72 12.01 5.95
N ASN A 89 8.57 11.44 6.33
CA ASN A 89 8.45 10.42 7.36
C ASN A 89 8.93 10.86 8.75
N HIS A 90 8.91 12.16 9.06
CA HIS A 90 9.07 12.58 10.43
C HIS A 90 7.78 12.27 11.20
N LEU A 91 7.93 11.63 12.35
CA LEU A 91 6.82 11.29 13.23
C LEU A 91 6.45 12.51 14.06
N PHE A 92 5.17 12.83 14.17
CA PHE A 92 4.68 13.91 15.02
C PHE A 92 3.42 13.51 15.80
N ALA A 93 3.16 14.22 16.88
CA ALA A 93 1.90 14.14 17.63
C ALA A 93 1.22 15.50 17.67
N LEU A 94 -0.10 15.49 17.46
CA LEU A 94 -0.96 16.65 17.63
C LEU A 94 -1.91 16.45 18.82
N ASP A 95 -2.36 17.53 19.41
CA ASP A 95 -3.62 17.56 20.16
C ASP A 95 -4.77 17.33 19.18
N ALA A 96 -5.51 16.25 19.36
CA ALA A 96 -6.50 15.80 18.39
C ALA A 96 -7.73 16.73 18.28
N ALA A 97 -8.02 17.54 19.32
CA ALA A 97 -9.14 18.48 19.27
C ALA A 97 -8.80 19.76 18.50
N THR A 98 -7.53 20.19 18.53
CA THR A 98 -7.11 21.53 18.06
C THR A 98 -6.14 21.51 16.89
N GLY A 99 -5.53 20.37 16.57
CA GLY A 99 -4.48 20.24 15.56
C GLY A 99 -3.14 20.85 16.01
N LYS A 100 -2.98 21.28 17.28
CA LYS A 100 -1.73 21.86 17.79
C LYS A 100 -0.64 20.78 17.90
N GLU A 101 0.55 21.03 17.35
CA GLU A 101 1.70 20.15 17.48
C GLU A 101 2.17 20.06 18.94
N LEU A 102 2.30 18.84 19.44
CA LEU A 102 2.79 18.53 20.79
C LEU A 102 4.28 18.21 20.79
N TRP A 103 4.72 17.45 19.81
CA TRP A 103 6.12 17.10 19.58
C TRP A 103 6.33 16.52 18.17
N ARG A 104 7.60 16.53 17.75
CA ARG A 104 8.06 15.94 16.49
C ARG A 104 9.34 15.14 16.72
N PHE A 105 9.45 13.98 16.08
CA PHE A 105 10.64 13.17 16.01
C PHE A 105 11.12 13.07 14.56
N ALA A 106 12.37 13.47 14.31
CA ALA A 106 13.06 13.33 13.03
C ALA A 106 14.35 12.55 13.28
N PRO A 107 14.56 11.39 12.63
CA PRO A 107 15.82 10.68 12.71
C PRO A 107 16.98 11.51 12.16
N GLU A 108 18.19 11.36 12.74
CA GLU A 108 19.40 12.11 12.32
C GLU A 108 19.80 11.82 10.88
N GLN A 109 19.59 10.58 10.41
CA GLN A 109 19.89 10.18 9.05
C GLN A 109 18.90 10.84 8.09
N LYS A 110 19.33 11.93 7.43
CA LYS A 110 18.51 12.58 6.40
C LYS A 110 18.37 11.66 5.20
N SER A 111 17.16 11.22 4.93
CA SER A 111 16.80 10.53 3.71
C SER A 111 15.86 11.38 2.87
N ALA A 112 15.93 11.23 1.56
CA ALA A 112 14.86 11.67 0.71
C ALA A 112 13.60 10.85 1.05
N ALA A 113 12.44 11.52 1.05
CA ALA A 113 11.17 10.97 1.51
C ALA A 113 10.87 9.58 0.93
N ASN A 114 10.69 8.62 1.81
CA ASN A 114 10.06 7.35 1.49
C ASN A 114 8.61 7.41 1.97
N VAL A 115 7.69 6.81 1.23
CA VAL A 115 6.27 6.80 1.63
C VAL A 115 6.09 5.89 2.84
N ASN A 116 5.33 6.34 3.84
CA ASN A 116 4.90 5.52 4.95
C ASN A 116 3.43 5.80 5.28
N ARG A 117 2.66 4.74 5.52
CA ARG A 117 1.21 4.80 5.63
C ARG A 117 0.69 4.94 7.06
N GLY A 118 1.59 4.97 8.04
CA GLY A 118 1.19 5.17 9.44
C GLY A 118 2.16 4.59 10.45
N VAL A 119 1.65 4.42 11.67
CA VAL A 119 2.39 3.89 12.82
C VAL A 119 1.55 2.86 13.57
N ALA A 120 2.17 2.05 14.43
CA ALA A 120 1.48 1.14 15.32
C ALA A 120 1.61 1.62 16.77
N TYR A 121 0.52 1.53 17.53
CA TYR A 121 0.49 1.87 18.95
C TYR A 121 0.42 0.60 19.80
N TYR A 122 1.26 0.54 20.81
CA TYR A 122 1.29 -0.53 21.80
C TYR A 122 1.10 0.04 23.20
N GLU A 123 0.25 -0.63 23.99
CA GLU A 123 0.05 -0.33 25.41
C GLU A 123 -0.10 -1.61 26.23
N LYS A 124 0.69 -1.71 27.30
CA LYS A 124 0.57 -2.76 28.32
C LYS A 124 0.88 -2.16 29.68
N GLY A 125 -0.14 -1.84 30.44
CA GLY A 125 0.00 -1.15 31.72
C GLY A 125 0.65 0.23 31.54
N LYS A 126 1.84 0.43 32.13
CA LYS A 126 2.58 1.70 32.01
C LYS A 126 3.48 1.77 30.75
N ASP A 127 3.72 0.64 30.10
CA ASP A 127 4.54 0.59 28.88
C ASP A 127 3.69 0.99 27.68
N LYS A 128 3.97 2.18 27.14
CA LYS A 128 3.30 2.76 25.98
C LYS A 128 4.33 3.11 24.92
N ARG A 129 4.11 2.67 23.67
CA ARG A 129 5.04 2.85 22.57
C ARG A 129 4.33 3.16 21.26
N ILE A 130 4.92 4.08 20.48
CA ILE A 130 4.68 4.16 19.04
C ILE A 130 5.79 3.36 18.35
N LEU A 131 5.39 2.37 17.56
CA LEU A 131 6.31 1.60 16.72
C LEU A 131 6.25 2.17 15.30
N TYR A 132 7.38 2.63 14.84
CA TYR A 132 7.49 3.49 13.67
C TYR A 132 8.68 3.08 12.81
N THR A 133 8.51 3.06 11.50
CA THR A 133 9.58 2.69 10.56
C THR A 133 10.14 3.91 9.83
N TYR A 134 11.46 3.97 9.76
CA TYR A 134 12.18 4.94 8.97
C TYR A 134 13.33 4.26 8.23
N LEU A 135 13.28 4.24 6.90
CA LEU A 135 14.17 3.46 6.06
C LEU A 135 14.12 1.96 6.45
N THR A 136 15.27 1.40 6.80
CA THR A 136 15.42 0.00 7.22
C THR A 136 15.26 -0.22 8.73
N TRP A 137 14.89 0.82 9.49
CA TRP A 137 14.85 0.77 10.95
C TRP A 137 13.44 0.80 11.50
N LEU A 138 13.16 -0.10 12.45
CA LEU A 138 11.98 -0.04 13.30
C LEU A 138 12.38 0.63 14.63
N TYR A 139 11.73 1.73 14.95
CA TYR A 139 11.91 2.51 16.18
C TYR A 139 10.80 2.24 17.17
N ALA A 140 11.13 2.30 18.48
CA ALA A 140 10.15 2.43 19.56
C ALA A 140 10.24 3.84 20.15
N ILE A 141 9.16 4.61 20.05
CA ILE A 141 9.08 6.01 20.48
C ILE A 141 8.08 6.15 21.64
N ASN A 142 8.46 6.92 22.65
CA ASN A 142 7.56 7.25 23.76
C ASN A 142 6.44 8.19 23.26
N PRO A 143 5.16 7.81 23.35
CA PRO A 143 4.05 8.60 22.79
C PRO A 143 3.80 9.92 23.49
N LEU A 144 4.32 10.10 24.71
CA LEU A 144 4.14 11.34 25.48
C LEU A 144 5.21 12.39 25.14
N THR A 145 6.45 11.92 24.84
CA THR A 145 7.62 12.81 24.72
C THR A 145 8.22 12.87 23.34
N GLY A 146 7.87 11.95 22.42
CA GLY A 146 8.47 11.83 21.10
C GLY A 146 9.92 11.31 21.11
N LYS A 147 10.43 10.86 22.25
CA LYS A 147 11.82 10.38 22.38
C LYS A 147 11.92 8.88 22.15
N PRO A 148 13.03 8.38 21.54
CA PRO A 148 13.29 6.94 21.44
C PRO A 148 13.36 6.27 22.81
N ILE A 149 12.80 5.04 22.89
CA ILE A 149 12.89 4.17 24.06
C ILE A 149 14.17 3.33 23.92
N THR A 150 15.25 3.79 24.55
CA THR A 150 16.61 3.27 24.34
C THR A 150 16.81 1.80 24.71
N SER A 151 15.91 1.22 25.52
CA SER A 151 15.91 -0.21 25.85
C SER A 151 15.41 -1.11 24.71
N PHE A 152 14.86 -0.54 23.62
CA PHE A 152 14.45 -1.28 22.44
C PHE A 152 15.61 -1.38 21.44
N GLY A 153 16.13 -2.59 21.25
CA GLY A 153 17.26 -2.83 20.37
C GLY A 153 18.50 -2.01 20.72
N GLU A 154 19.08 -1.37 19.73
CA GLU A 154 20.26 -0.50 19.91
C GLU A 154 19.82 0.97 19.78
N GLY A 155 19.89 1.72 20.86
CA GLY A 155 19.52 3.12 20.89
C GLY A 155 18.06 3.43 20.54
N GLY A 156 17.14 2.49 20.79
CA GLY A 156 15.70 2.66 20.53
C GLY A 156 15.24 2.18 19.15
N ARG A 157 16.06 1.39 18.44
CA ARG A 157 15.74 0.86 17.11
C ARG A 157 16.33 -0.51 16.84
N VAL A 158 15.77 -1.22 15.85
CA VAL A 158 16.26 -2.50 15.32
C VAL A 158 16.23 -2.49 13.80
N SER A 159 17.15 -3.23 13.17
CA SER A 159 17.20 -3.38 11.72
C SER A 159 16.15 -4.37 11.24
N LEU A 160 15.38 -4.00 10.19
CA LEU A 160 14.46 -4.88 9.49
C LEU A 160 15.17 -5.96 8.66
N LYS A 161 16.49 -5.85 8.47
CA LYS A 161 17.31 -6.83 7.76
C LYS A 161 17.69 -8.04 8.59
N SER A 162 17.59 -7.95 9.92
CA SER A 162 18.18 -8.89 10.87
C SER A 162 17.77 -10.35 10.68
N GLY A 163 16.57 -10.64 10.17
CA GLY A 163 16.06 -12.01 9.96
C GLY A 163 16.11 -12.48 8.51
N LEU A 164 16.67 -11.70 7.59
CA LEU A 164 16.62 -11.97 6.15
C LEU A 164 17.88 -12.66 5.60
N GLY A 165 18.83 -13.02 6.48
CA GLY A 165 20.10 -13.61 6.07
C GLY A 165 21.20 -12.56 5.78
N LYS A 166 22.45 -13.03 5.66
CA LYS A 166 23.62 -12.15 5.53
C LYS A 166 23.61 -11.28 4.26
N ASP A 167 23.09 -11.81 3.18
CA ASP A 167 23.03 -11.09 1.89
C ASP A 167 22.09 -9.86 1.93
N ALA A 168 21.14 -9.82 2.86
CA ALA A 168 20.22 -8.71 3.01
C ALA A 168 20.90 -7.38 3.40
N GLU A 169 22.10 -7.44 4.02
CA GLU A 169 22.83 -6.23 4.41
C GLU A 169 23.15 -5.32 3.22
N LEU A 170 23.41 -5.90 2.06
CA LEU A 170 23.73 -5.17 0.82
C LEU A 170 22.49 -4.91 -0.07
N LYS A 171 21.31 -5.37 0.34
CA LYS A 171 20.08 -5.26 -0.46
C LYS A 171 19.16 -4.15 0.07
N PHE A 172 18.31 -3.64 -0.80
CA PHE A 172 17.29 -2.67 -0.40
C PHE A 172 16.21 -3.36 0.44
N VAL A 173 15.99 -2.86 1.65
CA VAL A 173 14.93 -3.28 2.57
C VAL A 173 14.39 -2.06 3.28
N SER A 174 13.09 -1.84 3.20
CA SER A 174 12.39 -0.78 3.93
C SER A 174 11.02 -1.27 4.38
N SER A 175 10.25 -0.43 5.05
CA SER A 175 8.83 -0.68 5.30
C SER A 175 8.04 0.59 5.03
N THR A 176 6.93 0.45 4.30
CA THR A 176 6.04 1.55 3.94
C THR A 176 4.67 1.45 4.60
N THR A 177 4.46 0.44 5.44
CA THR A 177 3.20 0.17 6.13
C THR A 177 3.48 -0.22 7.57
N PRO A 178 2.63 0.17 8.53
CA PRO A 178 2.81 -0.20 9.93
C PRO A 178 2.77 -1.71 10.16
N GLY A 179 3.55 -2.17 11.14
CA GLY A 179 3.48 -3.54 11.61
C GLY A 179 2.16 -3.85 12.32
N THR A 180 1.82 -5.13 12.37
CA THR A 180 0.61 -5.65 13.04
C THR A 180 0.97 -6.24 14.39
N ILE A 181 0.28 -5.78 15.45
CA ILE A 181 0.58 -6.16 16.83
C ILE A 181 -0.30 -7.33 17.28
N TYR A 182 0.35 -8.36 17.86
CA TYR A 182 -0.31 -9.44 18.58
C TYR A 182 0.40 -9.71 19.90
N GLY A 183 -0.25 -9.45 21.04
CA GLY A 183 0.38 -9.52 22.36
C GLY A 183 1.61 -8.61 22.45
N ASP A 184 2.76 -9.17 22.80
CA ASP A 184 4.03 -8.45 22.91
C ASP A 184 4.90 -8.54 21.63
N LEU A 185 4.29 -8.92 20.50
CA LEU A 185 4.96 -9.05 19.22
C LEU A 185 4.42 -8.03 18.19
N ILE A 186 5.30 -7.55 17.33
CA ILE A 186 4.96 -6.81 16.13
C ILE A 186 5.47 -7.56 14.91
N VAL A 187 4.57 -7.89 13.97
CA VAL A 187 4.90 -8.53 12.70
C VAL A 187 5.05 -7.46 11.64
N MET A 188 6.19 -7.42 10.96
CA MET A 188 6.57 -6.31 10.10
C MET A 188 6.35 -6.61 8.62
N PRO A 189 5.66 -5.71 7.89
CA PRO A 189 5.67 -5.71 6.44
C PRO A 189 7.00 -5.14 5.92
N LEU A 190 7.45 -5.63 4.76
CA LEU A 190 8.68 -5.18 4.11
C LEU A 190 8.40 -4.74 2.68
N ARG A 191 8.95 -3.61 2.27
CA ARG A 191 9.10 -3.22 0.87
C ARG A 191 10.51 -3.56 0.41
N LEU A 192 10.61 -4.32 -0.67
CA LEU A 192 11.85 -4.80 -1.27
C LEU A 192 12.01 -4.23 -2.69
N ASP A 193 13.10 -4.61 -3.35
CA ASP A 193 13.31 -4.40 -4.78
C ASP A 193 12.42 -5.38 -5.59
N GLU A 194 11.97 -4.98 -6.75
CA GLU A 194 11.16 -5.76 -7.69
C GLU A 194 12.03 -6.39 -8.80
N GLY A 195 13.29 -6.00 -8.85
CA GLY A 195 14.29 -6.51 -9.80
C GLY A 195 15.00 -7.78 -9.36
N ALA A 196 15.76 -8.38 -10.28
CA ALA A 196 16.65 -9.49 -9.95
C ALA A 196 17.62 -9.07 -8.83
N GLY A 197 17.77 -9.93 -7.82
CA GLY A 197 18.62 -9.65 -6.67
C GLY A 197 17.92 -9.01 -5.49
N ALA A 198 16.59 -8.94 -5.48
CA ALA A 198 15.82 -8.53 -4.32
C ALA A 198 16.17 -9.34 -3.05
N ALA A 199 15.98 -8.76 -1.87
CA ALA A 199 16.08 -9.50 -0.62
C ALA A 199 14.95 -10.54 -0.52
N SER A 200 15.14 -11.58 0.29
CA SER A 200 14.07 -12.54 0.60
C SER A 200 12.97 -11.87 1.40
N GLY A 201 11.71 -12.10 1.01
CA GLY A 201 10.53 -11.44 1.59
C GLY A 201 10.01 -12.09 2.86
N TYR A 202 10.87 -12.69 3.68
CA TYR A 202 10.48 -13.40 4.90
C TYR A 202 9.66 -12.53 5.84
N ILE A 203 8.65 -13.13 6.46
CA ILE A 203 7.80 -12.46 7.44
C ILE A 203 8.45 -12.58 8.79
N GLN A 204 8.65 -11.45 9.48
CA GLN A 204 9.38 -11.36 10.74
C GLN A 204 8.51 -10.77 11.83
N ALA A 205 8.55 -11.38 13.01
CA ALA A 205 8.01 -10.83 14.24
C ALA A 205 9.11 -10.40 15.20
N PHE A 206 8.96 -9.22 15.76
CA PHE A 206 9.87 -8.67 16.76
C PHE A 206 9.16 -8.55 18.11
N ASN A 207 9.87 -8.85 19.19
CA ASN A 207 9.39 -8.55 20.53
C ASN A 207 9.40 -7.04 20.76
N ILE A 208 8.27 -6.47 21.17
CA ILE A 208 8.04 -5.02 21.28
C ILE A 208 8.90 -4.39 22.38
N GLN A 209 9.19 -5.11 23.48
CA GLN A 209 9.99 -4.60 24.57
C GLN A 209 11.49 -4.58 24.25
N THR A 210 11.99 -5.64 23.60
CA THR A 210 13.43 -5.87 23.42
C THR A 210 13.95 -5.61 22.01
N GLY A 211 13.08 -5.64 21.00
CA GLY A 211 13.48 -5.57 19.60
C GLY A 211 14.07 -6.87 19.02
N LYS A 212 14.16 -7.94 19.83
CA LYS A 212 14.66 -9.23 19.35
C LYS A 212 13.64 -9.90 18.42
N ILE A 213 14.13 -10.60 17.40
CA ILE A 213 13.30 -11.46 16.56
C ILE A 213 12.72 -12.58 17.41
N ALA A 214 11.41 -12.76 17.33
CA ALA A 214 10.68 -13.84 17.98
C ALA A 214 10.53 -15.05 17.06
N TRP A 215 10.18 -14.81 15.79
CA TRP A 215 10.07 -15.84 14.76
C TRP A 215 10.23 -15.25 13.35
N VAL A 216 10.55 -16.12 12.39
CA VAL A 216 10.65 -15.81 10.96
C VAL A 216 9.93 -16.90 10.19
N PHE A 217 9.00 -16.52 9.29
CA PHE A 217 8.39 -17.41 8.31
C PHE A 217 9.02 -17.16 6.94
N LYS A 218 9.52 -18.22 6.29
CA LYS A 218 10.19 -18.12 5.00
C LYS A 218 9.21 -18.24 3.84
N THR A 219 9.04 -17.15 3.08
CA THR A 219 8.17 -17.11 1.89
C THR A 219 8.81 -17.76 0.66
N ILE A 220 10.13 -17.91 0.67
CA ILE A 220 10.92 -18.75 -0.26
C ILE A 220 11.44 -19.93 0.59
N PRO A 221 10.79 -21.10 0.54
CA PRO A 221 11.06 -22.19 1.47
C PRO A 221 12.43 -22.84 1.30
N HIS A 222 12.96 -23.35 2.40
CA HIS A 222 14.19 -24.14 2.44
C HIS A 222 13.87 -25.65 2.40
N PRO A 223 14.87 -26.53 2.19
CA PRO A 223 14.67 -27.98 2.19
C PRO A 223 13.91 -28.47 3.41
N GLY A 224 12.86 -29.29 3.19
CA GLY A 224 11.99 -29.81 4.23
C GLY A 224 10.86 -28.89 4.68
N GLU A 225 10.84 -27.65 4.24
CA GLU A 225 9.73 -26.72 4.50
C GLU A 225 8.63 -26.86 3.43
N ARG A 226 7.39 -26.57 3.80
CA ARG A 226 6.22 -26.61 2.89
C ARG A 226 6.43 -25.65 1.72
N GLY A 227 6.15 -26.13 0.50
CA GLY A 227 6.25 -25.33 -0.73
C GLY A 227 7.66 -25.32 -1.36
N TYR A 228 8.64 -25.98 -0.77
CA TYR A 228 9.99 -26.09 -1.35
C TYR A 228 9.98 -26.71 -2.75
N ASP A 229 9.12 -27.68 -2.98
CA ASP A 229 8.91 -28.39 -4.25
C ASP A 229 8.24 -27.54 -5.33
N THR A 230 7.72 -26.36 -4.99
CA THR A 230 7.13 -25.40 -5.94
C THR A 230 8.14 -24.44 -6.54
N TRP A 231 9.41 -24.57 -6.19
CA TRP A 231 10.54 -23.78 -6.66
C TRP A 231 11.61 -24.71 -7.24
N PRO A 232 12.54 -24.18 -8.07
CA PRO A 232 13.75 -24.93 -8.42
C PRO A 232 14.52 -25.35 -7.15
N VAL A 233 15.21 -26.46 -7.25
CA VAL A 233 16.12 -26.92 -6.17
C VAL A 233 17.07 -25.78 -5.79
N ASP A 234 17.21 -25.54 -4.48
CA ASP A 234 18.06 -24.48 -3.93
C ASP A 234 17.74 -23.04 -4.38
N ALA A 235 16.51 -22.75 -4.81
CA ALA A 235 16.07 -21.40 -5.19
C ALA A 235 16.41 -20.35 -4.10
N TYR A 236 16.33 -20.70 -2.83
CA TYR A 236 16.68 -19.83 -1.70
C TYR A 236 18.17 -19.43 -1.65
N LYS A 237 19.04 -20.13 -2.36
CA LYS A 237 20.47 -19.80 -2.53
C LYS A 237 20.74 -18.96 -3.78
N ASN A 238 19.80 -18.90 -4.72
CA ASN A 238 19.97 -18.12 -5.94
C ASN A 238 19.84 -16.63 -5.62
N SER A 239 20.92 -15.90 -5.75
CA SER A 239 20.96 -14.46 -5.44
C SER A 239 20.09 -13.59 -6.35
N ALA A 240 19.65 -14.11 -7.51
CA ALA A 240 18.72 -13.43 -8.41
C ALA A 240 17.26 -13.53 -7.94
N ILE A 241 16.93 -14.53 -7.11
CA ILE A 241 15.57 -14.78 -6.59
C ILE A 241 15.39 -14.07 -5.26
N GLY A 242 14.25 -13.42 -5.08
CA GLY A 242 13.89 -12.71 -3.86
C GLY A 242 12.45 -12.25 -3.87
N ALA A 243 12.13 -11.19 -3.13
CA ALA A 243 10.78 -10.67 -2.91
C ALA A 243 9.81 -11.73 -2.34
N ALA A 244 8.63 -11.94 -2.88
CA ALA A 244 7.53 -12.70 -2.25
C ALA A 244 7.19 -12.18 -0.85
N ASN A 245 7.28 -10.86 -0.66
CA ASN A 245 7.13 -10.17 0.61
C ASN A 245 5.70 -9.67 0.84
N ASN A 246 5.36 -9.45 2.09
CA ASN A 246 4.24 -8.58 2.46
C ASN A 246 4.71 -7.13 2.52
N TRP A 247 4.11 -6.21 1.75
CA TRP A 247 4.39 -4.78 1.82
C TRP A 247 3.17 -3.94 2.22
N THR A 248 2.01 -4.54 2.20
CA THR A 248 0.71 -3.86 2.36
C THR A 248 0.20 -3.84 3.80
N GLY A 249 0.77 -4.68 4.65
CA GLY A 249 0.29 -4.93 6.01
C GLY A 249 -0.55 -6.19 6.13
N MET A 250 -1.01 -6.45 7.33
CA MET A 250 -1.65 -7.71 7.74
C MET A 250 -2.85 -7.45 8.63
N SER A 251 -3.76 -8.42 8.72
CA SER A 251 -4.85 -8.44 9.71
C SER A 251 -4.58 -9.52 10.74
N VAL A 252 -5.11 -9.37 11.96
CA VAL A 252 -4.97 -10.38 13.01
C VAL A 252 -6.29 -10.65 13.71
N ASP A 253 -6.68 -11.91 13.75
CA ASP A 253 -7.75 -12.41 14.63
C ASP A 253 -7.16 -12.66 16.03
N ARG A 254 -7.31 -11.67 16.89
CA ARG A 254 -6.79 -11.73 18.26
C ARG A 254 -7.42 -12.84 19.10
N LYS A 255 -8.65 -13.22 18.81
CA LYS A 255 -9.37 -14.27 19.53
C LYS A 255 -8.77 -15.66 19.24
N ARG A 256 -8.44 -15.91 17.96
CA ARG A 256 -7.88 -17.19 17.52
C ARG A 256 -6.36 -17.20 17.50
N GLY A 257 -5.70 -16.04 17.61
CA GLY A 257 -4.26 -15.92 17.49
C GLY A 257 -3.74 -16.18 16.09
N ILE A 258 -4.53 -15.84 15.04
CA ILE A 258 -4.17 -16.06 13.64
C ILE A 258 -3.88 -14.72 12.99
N ILE A 259 -2.73 -14.60 12.34
CA ILE A 259 -2.38 -13.46 11.49
C ILE A 259 -2.50 -13.85 10.02
N TYR A 260 -3.13 -12.99 9.21
CA TYR A 260 -3.34 -13.19 7.77
C TYR A 260 -2.41 -12.27 7.01
N VAL A 261 -1.53 -12.88 6.23
CA VAL A 261 -0.40 -12.24 5.56
C VAL A 261 -0.60 -12.33 4.05
N PRO A 262 -0.98 -11.24 3.37
CA PRO A 262 -0.99 -11.18 1.91
C PRO A 262 0.44 -10.96 1.41
N THR A 263 0.89 -11.75 0.43
CA THR A 263 2.21 -11.61 -0.19
C THR A 263 2.14 -11.12 -1.63
N GLY A 264 3.20 -10.50 -2.08
CA GLY A 264 3.41 -10.07 -3.45
C GLY A 264 4.19 -11.06 -4.30
N SER A 265 4.55 -10.63 -5.48
CA SER A 265 5.25 -11.39 -6.50
C SER A 265 6.66 -11.77 -6.05
N ALA A 266 7.20 -12.83 -6.65
CA ALA A 266 8.61 -13.15 -6.54
C ALA A 266 9.40 -12.34 -7.59
N ALA A 267 10.54 -11.78 -7.23
CA ALA A 267 11.39 -11.06 -8.17
C ALA A 267 12.10 -12.05 -9.14
N PHE A 268 12.28 -11.70 -10.36
CA PHE A 268 11.94 -10.50 -11.10
C PHE A 268 10.47 -10.56 -11.56
N ASP A 269 9.73 -9.48 -11.41
CA ASP A 269 8.26 -9.48 -11.54
C ASP A 269 7.73 -9.80 -12.95
N PHE A 270 8.56 -9.67 -13.99
CA PHE A 270 8.12 -9.80 -15.39
C PHE A 270 8.78 -10.95 -16.14
N TYR A 271 9.59 -11.78 -15.46
CA TYR A 271 10.20 -13.00 -16.00
C TYR A 271 10.52 -13.98 -14.88
N GLY A 272 10.09 -15.21 -15.03
CA GLY A 272 10.21 -16.27 -14.02
C GLY A 272 11.01 -17.49 -14.45
N GLY A 273 11.68 -17.47 -15.62
CA GLY A 273 12.39 -18.65 -16.15
C GLY A 273 13.51 -19.21 -15.26
N ASN A 274 14.04 -18.39 -14.33
CA ASN A 274 15.00 -18.84 -13.30
C ASN A 274 14.31 -19.35 -12.01
N ARG A 275 12.99 -19.24 -11.90
CA ARG A 275 12.20 -19.66 -10.73
C ARG A 275 10.98 -20.51 -11.13
N LYS A 276 11.18 -21.46 -12.05
CA LYS A 276 10.13 -22.36 -12.53
C LYS A 276 9.33 -23.00 -11.39
N GLY A 277 8.06 -23.28 -11.62
CA GLY A 277 7.11 -23.79 -10.64
C GLY A 277 6.09 -22.73 -10.21
N SER A 278 5.15 -23.07 -9.32
CA SER A 278 4.11 -22.12 -8.89
C SER A 278 4.61 -21.05 -7.91
N ASN A 279 5.80 -21.21 -7.34
CA ASN A 279 6.48 -20.26 -6.45
C ASN A 279 5.73 -19.94 -5.14
N LEU A 280 5.29 -20.96 -4.44
CA LEU A 280 4.69 -20.78 -3.12
C LEU A 280 5.77 -20.32 -2.12
N PHE A 281 5.58 -19.24 -1.34
CA PHE A 281 4.38 -18.49 -0.99
C PHE A 281 4.30 -17.08 -1.63
N ALA A 282 4.77 -16.88 -2.84
CA ALA A 282 4.45 -15.65 -3.55
C ALA A 282 2.94 -15.57 -3.87
N ASN A 283 2.39 -14.36 -3.99
CA ASN A 283 1.00 -14.06 -4.37
C ASN A 283 -0.05 -14.86 -3.57
N SER A 284 0.20 -15.02 -2.28
CA SER A 284 -0.59 -15.89 -1.41
C SER A 284 -1.19 -15.13 -0.24
N LEU A 285 -2.41 -15.48 0.14
CA LEU A 285 -2.93 -15.18 1.46
C LEU A 285 -2.53 -16.32 2.40
N ILE A 286 -1.72 -16.02 3.40
CA ILE A 286 -1.15 -17.00 4.32
C ILE A 286 -1.72 -16.77 5.72
N ALA A 287 -2.24 -17.79 6.37
CA ALA A 287 -2.62 -17.77 7.78
C ALA A 287 -1.51 -18.41 8.62
N LEU A 288 -0.99 -17.65 9.59
CA LEU A 288 0.03 -18.10 10.51
C LEU A 288 -0.44 -17.96 11.96
N ASN A 289 0.08 -18.78 12.84
CA ASN A 289 -0.03 -18.56 14.28
C ASN A 289 0.71 -17.25 14.63
N ALA A 290 0.00 -16.24 15.10
CA ALA A 290 0.55 -14.92 15.35
C ALA A 290 1.65 -14.91 16.44
N LYS A 291 1.64 -15.90 17.36
CA LYS A 291 2.61 -16.00 18.46
C LYS A 291 3.90 -16.73 18.04
N THR A 292 3.78 -17.76 17.17
CA THR A 292 4.90 -18.66 16.85
C THR A 292 5.40 -18.57 15.42
N GLY A 293 4.61 -17.98 14.49
CA GLY A 293 4.89 -17.97 13.07
C GLY A 293 4.62 -19.31 12.37
N GLU A 294 4.05 -20.29 13.06
CA GLU A 294 3.72 -21.60 12.50
C GLU A 294 2.62 -21.47 11.44
N TYR A 295 2.79 -22.21 10.34
CA TYR A 295 1.84 -22.29 9.25
C TYR A 295 0.52 -22.93 9.69
N ILE A 296 -0.61 -22.33 9.25
CA ILE A 296 -1.96 -22.89 9.44
C ILE A 296 -2.55 -23.28 8.08
N TRP A 297 -2.78 -22.31 7.19
CA TRP A 297 -3.26 -22.54 5.83
C TRP A 297 -2.81 -21.40 4.90
N HIS A 298 -2.97 -21.60 3.59
CA HIS A 298 -2.77 -20.58 2.57
C HIS A 298 -3.70 -20.78 1.39
N PHE A 299 -3.83 -19.73 0.60
CA PHE A 299 -4.37 -19.79 -0.75
C PHE A 299 -3.51 -18.92 -1.66
N GLN A 300 -2.98 -19.49 -2.75
CA GLN A 300 -2.23 -18.75 -3.76
C GLN A 300 -3.19 -18.19 -4.80
N THR A 301 -3.24 -16.87 -4.96
CA THR A 301 -4.17 -16.18 -5.84
C THR A 301 -3.65 -15.99 -7.27
N VAL A 302 -2.35 -16.12 -7.47
CA VAL A 302 -1.69 -16.17 -8.79
C VAL A 302 -0.54 -17.16 -8.72
N HIS A 303 -0.53 -18.13 -9.62
CA HIS A 303 0.54 -19.09 -9.78
C HIS A 303 1.63 -18.52 -10.71
N HIS A 304 2.89 -18.66 -10.35
CA HIS A 304 4.03 -18.24 -11.17
C HIS A 304 3.83 -16.84 -11.75
N ASP A 305 3.67 -15.84 -10.86
CA ASP A 305 3.35 -14.48 -11.27
C ASP A 305 4.49 -13.84 -12.06
N ILE A 306 4.18 -13.39 -13.28
CA ILE A 306 5.05 -12.60 -14.16
C ILE A 306 4.35 -11.33 -14.65
N TRP A 307 3.38 -10.82 -13.88
CA TRP A 307 2.53 -9.68 -14.23
C TRP A 307 2.45 -8.62 -13.12
N ASP A 308 3.20 -8.80 -12.01
CA ASP A 308 3.11 -7.96 -10.81
C ASP A 308 1.69 -7.93 -10.23
N ARG A 309 1.13 -9.11 -9.94
CA ARG A 309 -0.22 -9.30 -9.40
C ARG A 309 -0.23 -9.49 -7.88
N ASP A 310 0.53 -8.68 -7.17
CA ASP A 310 0.56 -8.64 -5.72
C ASP A 310 -0.83 -8.62 -5.09
N LEU A 311 -0.93 -9.12 -3.86
CA LEU A 311 -2.05 -8.82 -2.99
C LEU A 311 -1.85 -7.41 -2.40
N PRO A 312 -2.65 -6.40 -2.85
CA PRO A 312 -2.28 -4.99 -2.69
C PRO A 312 -2.67 -4.38 -1.35
N ALA A 313 -3.50 -5.06 -0.55
CA ALA A 313 -4.06 -4.54 0.69
C ALA A 313 -4.09 -5.60 1.81
N PRO A 314 -4.10 -5.19 3.10
CA PRO A 314 -4.40 -6.12 4.18
C PRO A 314 -5.80 -6.72 3.97
N PRO A 315 -6.01 -8.01 4.27
CA PRO A 315 -7.33 -8.61 4.16
C PRO A 315 -8.29 -8.09 5.24
N ASN A 316 -9.58 -8.06 4.93
CA ASN A 316 -10.61 -7.70 5.91
C ASN A 316 -11.09 -8.94 6.68
N LEU A 317 -11.18 -8.83 8.01
CA LEU A 317 -11.78 -9.87 8.85
C LEU A 317 -13.24 -9.50 9.13
N ILE A 318 -14.14 -10.34 8.64
CA ILE A 318 -15.58 -10.08 8.64
C ILE A 318 -16.35 -11.28 9.20
N THR A 319 -17.62 -11.07 9.51
CA THR A 319 -18.57 -12.17 9.75
C THR A 319 -19.67 -12.04 8.70
N ILE A 320 -19.83 -13.05 7.86
CA ILE A 320 -20.88 -13.11 6.85
C ILE A 320 -21.99 -14.07 7.26
N LYS A 321 -23.18 -13.83 6.71
CA LYS A 321 -24.35 -14.71 6.87
C LYS A 321 -24.56 -15.51 5.61
N ARG A 322 -24.51 -16.83 5.71
CA ARG A 322 -24.73 -17.73 4.58
C ARG A 322 -25.49 -18.97 5.02
N ASP A 323 -26.53 -19.34 4.28
CA ASP A 323 -27.39 -20.50 4.57
C ASP A 323 -27.86 -20.55 6.04
N GLY A 324 -28.26 -19.37 6.58
CA GLY A 324 -28.71 -19.21 7.97
C GLY A 324 -27.61 -19.27 9.02
N LYS A 325 -26.34 -19.45 8.63
CA LYS A 325 -25.18 -19.51 9.54
C LYS A 325 -24.36 -18.24 9.48
N SER A 326 -23.79 -17.86 10.62
CA SER A 326 -22.74 -16.83 10.69
C SER A 326 -21.38 -17.50 10.55
N ILE A 327 -20.60 -17.08 9.56
CA ILE A 327 -19.26 -17.60 9.26
C ILE A 327 -18.25 -16.46 9.43
N ASP A 328 -17.26 -16.70 10.28
CA ASP A 328 -16.13 -15.79 10.39
C ASP A 328 -15.22 -15.97 9.20
N ALA A 329 -15.13 -14.95 8.35
CA ALA A 329 -14.46 -14.97 7.07
C ALA A 329 -13.28 -14.00 7.00
N VAL A 330 -12.39 -14.26 6.06
CA VAL A 330 -11.35 -13.33 5.60
C VAL A 330 -11.57 -13.04 4.13
N ALA A 331 -11.61 -11.76 3.76
CA ALA A 331 -11.80 -11.30 2.39
C ALA A 331 -10.54 -10.58 1.89
N GLN A 332 -10.04 -10.98 0.72
CA GLN A 332 -8.83 -10.44 0.10
C GLN A 332 -9.15 -9.87 -1.27
N VAL A 333 -8.93 -8.58 -1.46
CA VAL A 333 -8.96 -7.91 -2.77
C VAL A 333 -7.64 -8.09 -3.51
N THR A 334 -7.65 -8.03 -4.84
CA THR A 334 -6.48 -8.25 -5.68
C THR A 334 -6.24 -7.13 -6.68
N LYS A 335 -5.00 -7.01 -7.17
CA LYS A 335 -4.66 -6.13 -8.31
C LYS A 335 -5.44 -6.48 -9.58
N SER A 336 -5.87 -7.73 -9.74
CA SER A 336 -6.66 -8.20 -10.88
C SER A 336 -8.17 -7.88 -10.80
N GLY A 337 -8.62 -7.20 -9.74
CA GLY A 337 -10.02 -6.80 -9.57
C GLY A 337 -10.93 -7.86 -8.98
N TYR A 338 -10.39 -8.95 -8.45
CA TYR A 338 -11.15 -10.02 -7.79
C TYR A 338 -11.17 -9.85 -6.27
N VAL A 339 -12.21 -10.44 -5.64
CA VAL A 339 -12.29 -10.62 -4.20
C VAL A 339 -12.35 -12.11 -3.90
N PHE A 340 -11.38 -12.63 -3.14
CA PHE A 340 -11.41 -13.98 -2.60
C PHE A 340 -11.93 -13.94 -1.17
N VAL A 341 -12.81 -14.88 -0.81
CA VAL A 341 -13.43 -14.93 0.52
C VAL A 341 -13.30 -16.36 1.06
N PHE A 342 -12.68 -16.50 2.23
CA PHE A 342 -12.40 -17.79 2.85
C PHE A 342 -12.95 -17.86 4.27
N ASP A 343 -13.28 -19.05 4.74
CA ASP A 343 -13.38 -19.32 6.17
C ASP A 343 -12.01 -19.02 6.82
N ARG A 344 -12.01 -18.16 7.83
CA ARG A 344 -10.73 -17.67 8.39
C ARG A 344 -9.98 -18.72 9.22
N GLU A 345 -10.63 -19.80 9.67
CA GLU A 345 -9.98 -20.82 10.48
C GLU A 345 -9.18 -21.83 9.62
N ASN A 346 -9.75 -22.21 8.47
CA ASN A 346 -9.24 -23.33 7.71
C ASN A 346 -8.94 -23.02 6.24
N GLY A 347 -9.24 -21.80 5.76
CA GLY A 347 -8.99 -21.38 4.39
C GLY A 347 -9.94 -21.97 3.34
N THR A 348 -11.05 -22.57 3.75
CA THR A 348 -12.05 -23.08 2.80
C THR A 348 -12.69 -21.92 2.03
N PRO A 349 -12.66 -21.92 0.68
CA PRO A 349 -13.31 -20.90 -0.12
C PRO A 349 -14.82 -20.84 0.15
N LEU A 350 -15.35 -19.65 0.39
CA LEU A 350 -16.80 -19.47 0.62
C LEU A 350 -17.58 -19.24 -0.66
N PHE A 351 -16.90 -18.95 -1.76
CA PHE A 351 -17.44 -18.96 -3.13
C PHE A 351 -16.60 -19.89 -4.00
N PRO A 352 -17.19 -20.55 -5.01
CA PRO A 352 -16.45 -21.42 -5.90
C PRO A 352 -15.32 -20.68 -6.62
N ILE A 353 -14.18 -21.33 -6.75
CA ILE A 353 -13.01 -20.87 -7.48
C ILE A 353 -12.68 -21.91 -8.55
N ASP A 354 -12.49 -21.45 -9.78
CA ASP A 354 -12.13 -22.31 -10.92
C ASP A 354 -10.68 -22.08 -11.32
N GLU A 355 -9.98 -23.16 -11.68
CA GLU A 355 -8.69 -23.09 -12.35
C GLU A 355 -8.91 -22.88 -13.85
N ILE A 356 -8.66 -21.68 -14.35
CA ILE A 356 -8.89 -21.28 -15.74
C ILE A 356 -7.58 -21.35 -16.53
N PRO A 357 -7.53 -22.00 -17.71
CA PRO A 357 -6.35 -22.00 -18.58
C PRO A 357 -6.05 -20.61 -19.15
N PHE A 358 -4.75 -20.26 -19.21
CA PHE A 358 -4.26 -19.03 -19.83
C PHE A 358 -3.10 -19.30 -20.81
N PRO A 359 -2.79 -18.34 -21.71
CA PRO A 359 -1.73 -18.52 -22.71
C PRO A 359 -0.38 -18.82 -22.07
N GLN A 360 0.39 -19.71 -22.74
CA GLN A 360 1.75 -20.01 -22.35
C GLN A 360 2.72 -18.95 -22.91
N SER A 361 3.84 -18.72 -22.22
CA SER A 361 4.88 -17.81 -22.68
C SER A 361 5.57 -18.34 -23.93
N THR A 362 5.94 -17.43 -24.82
CA THR A 362 6.77 -17.69 -26.00
C THR A 362 8.24 -17.31 -25.77
N LEU A 363 8.56 -16.71 -24.62
CA LEU A 363 9.94 -16.33 -24.30
C LEU A 363 10.80 -17.56 -24.00
N PRO A 364 11.99 -17.66 -24.60
CA PRO A 364 12.92 -18.74 -24.29
C PRO A 364 13.27 -18.79 -22.79
N GLY A 365 13.09 -19.96 -22.18
CA GLY A 365 13.38 -20.22 -20.78
C GLY A 365 12.22 -19.98 -19.82
N GLU A 366 11.17 -19.26 -20.25
CA GLU A 366 9.97 -19.02 -19.44
C GLU A 366 9.00 -20.22 -19.53
N GLU A 367 8.45 -20.61 -18.38
CA GLU A 367 7.41 -21.64 -18.28
C GLU A 367 6.28 -21.13 -17.38
N THR A 368 5.27 -20.52 -17.99
CA THR A 368 4.09 -20.04 -17.23
C THR A 368 3.30 -21.19 -16.64
N TRP A 369 2.70 -20.96 -15.47
CA TRP A 369 1.75 -21.93 -14.92
C TRP A 369 0.52 -22.05 -15.85
N PRO A 370 0.00 -23.26 -16.11
CA PRO A 370 -1.01 -23.47 -17.15
C PRO A 370 -2.38 -22.88 -16.81
N THR A 371 -2.70 -22.70 -15.53
CA THR A 371 -4.01 -22.20 -15.06
C THR A 371 -3.82 -21.09 -14.00
N GLN A 372 -4.88 -20.31 -13.78
CA GLN A 372 -4.95 -19.35 -12.68
C GLN A 372 -6.30 -19.49 -11.96
N PRO A 373 -6.33 -19.31 -10.62
CA PRO A 373 -7.56 -19.41 -9.84
C PRO A 373 -8.42 -18.16 -10.01
N ILE A 374 -9.64 -18.34 -10.48
CA ILE A 374 -10.62 -17.27 -10.72
C ILE A 374 -11.88 -17.53 -9.89
N PRO A 375 -12.26 -16.64 -8.97
CA PRO A 375 -13.49 -16.79 -8.20
C PRO A 375 -14.72 -16.52 -9.07
N ARG A 376 -15.74 -17.36 -8.95
CA ARG A 376 -17.03 -17.15 -9.65
C ARG A 376 -17.81 -15.98 -9.08
N LEU A 377 -17.69 -15.76 -7.77
CA LEU A 377 -18.30 -14.67 -6.99
C LEU A 377 -17.34 -14.25 -5.88
N PRO A 378 -17.38 -12.96 -5.47
CA PRO A 378 -18.04 -11.85 -6.17
C PRO A 378 -17.55 -11.67 -7.59
N LYS A 379 -18.38 -11.09 -8.47
CA LYS A 379 -17.91 -10.68 -9.80
C LYS A 379 -16.75 -9.67 -9.66
N PRO A 380 -15.85 -9.55 -10.65
CA PRO A 380 -14.78 -8.54 -10.60
C PRO A 380 -15.34 -7.15 -10.36
N PHE A 381 -14.73 -6.40 -9.43
CA PHE A 381 -15.13 -5.01 -9.14
C PHE A 381 -14.52 -3.98 -10.10
N ALA A 382 -13.63 -4.42 -10.98
CA ALA A 382 -13.05 -3.65 -12.07
C ALA A 382 -13.08 -4.47 -13.36
N ARG A 383 -13.06 -3.79 -14.51
CA ARG A 383 -12.83 -4.47 -15.79
C ARG A 383 -11.45 -5.13 -15.78
N ASN A 384 -11.31 -6.31 -16.34
CA ASN A 384 -10.05 -7.05 -16.46
C ASN A 384 -9.70 -7.41 -17.92
N SER A 385 -10.48 -6.91 -18.85
CA SER A 385 -10.24 -7.01 -20.30
C SER A 385 -10.80 -5.77 -21.01
N ILE A 386 -10.24 -5.47 -22.18
CA ILE A 386 -10.70 -4.40 -23.07
C ILE A 386 -10.83 -4.92 -24.49
N THR A 387 -11.75 -4.32 -25.23
CA THR A 387 -12.04 -4.61 -26.64
C THR A 387 -11.73 -3.39 -27.51
N GLU A 388 -11.83 -3.50 -28.84
CA GLU A 388 -11.69 -2.33 -29.73
C GLU A 388 -12.72 -1.23 -29.45
N ASN A 389 -13.89 -1.59 -28.96
CA ASN A 389 -14.94 -0.63 -28.61
C ASN A 389 -14.59 0.18 -27.37
N ASP A 390 -13.69 -0.36 -26.53
CA ASP A 390 -13.21 0.35 -25.36
C ASP A 390 -12.09 1.36 -25.67
N ILE A 391 -11.58 1.43 -26.92
CA ILE A 391 -10.61 2.45 -27.30
C ILE A 391 -11.30 3.81 -27.37
N THR A 392 -10.76 4.78 -26.65
CA THR A 392 -11.40 6.08 -26.40
C THR A 392 -11.81 6.81 -27.67
N HIS A 393 -13.00 7.43 -27.63
CA HIS A 393 -13.49 8.34 -28.68
C HIS A 393 -13.06 9.80 -28.45
N PHE A 394 -12.39 10.11 -27.34
CA PHE A 394 -11.96 11.48 -27.00
C PHE A 394 -10.65 11.88 -27.69
N SER A 395 -9.92 10.92 -28.26
CA SER A 395 -8.66 11.16 -28.98
C SER A 395 -8.91 11.54 -30.44
N SER A 396 -8.20 12.58 -30.93
CA SER A 396 -8.14 12.90 -32.35
C SER A 396 -7.30 11.89 -33.15
N LYS A 397 -6.49 11.06 -32.46
CA LYS A 397 -5.62 10.02 -33.04
C LYS A 397 -6.13 8.61 -32.76
N ARG A 398 -7.45 8.43 -32.67
CA ARG A 398 -8.05 7.15 -32.34
C ARG A 398 -7.57 6.00 -33.23
N ASP A 399 -7.38 6.23 -34.53
CA ASP A 399 -6.89 5.19 -35.46
C ASP A 399 -5.48 4.71 -35.10
N SER A 400 -4.61 5.60 -34.62
CA SER A 400 -3.29 5.23 -34.12
C SER A 400 -3.40 4.36 -32.85
N LEU A 401 -4.31 4.71 -31.93
CA LEU A 401 -4.58 3.91 -30.72
C LEU A 401 -5.16 2.54 -31.06
N LEU A 402 -6.07 2.46 -32.03
CA LEU A 402 -6.58 1.19 -32.56
C LEU A 402 -5.47 0.33 -33.17
N THR A 403 -4.53 0.96 -33.89
CA THR A 403 -3.39 0.26 -34.47
C THR A 403 -2.50 -0.34 -33.37
N ILE A 404 -2.21 0.40 -32.30
CA ILE A 404 -1.47 -0.10 -31.12
C ILE A 404 -2.26 -1.27 -30.51
N TYR A 405 -3.56 -1.08 -30.24
CA TYR A 405 -4.41 -2.12 -29.65
C TYR A 405 -4.41 -3.40 -30.47
N ARG A 406 -4.61 -3.32 -31.80
CA ARG A 406 -4.65 -4.51 -32.69
C ARG A 406 -3.33 -5.24 -32.71
N ASN A 407 -2.24 -4.54 -32.68
CA ASN A 407 -0.88 -5.11 -32.72
C ASN A 407 -0.41 -5.65 -31.35
N ALA A 408 -0.91 -5.15 -30.22
CA ALA A 408 -0.47 -5.56 -28.89
C ALA A 408 -1.04 -6.94 -28.51
N ASN A 409 -0.28 -7.67 -27.68
CA ASN A 409 -0.80 -8.79 -26.91
C ASN A 409 -1.78 -8.26 -25.85
N LYS A 410 -2.80 -9.03 -25.50
CA LYS A 410 -3.84 -8.56 -24.57
C LYS A 410 -4.64 -9.72 -23.98
N GLY A 411 -5.34 -9.41 -22.92
CA GLY A 411 -6.16 -10.33 -22.15
C GLY A 411 -5.57 -10.62 -20.77
N PRO A 412 -6.40 -11.13 -19.85
CA PRO A 412 -5.95 -11.48 -18.51
C PRO A 412 -4.81 -12.50 -18.57
N PHE A 413 -3.79 -12.30 -17.75
CA PHE A 413 -2.63 -13.20 -17.61
C PHE A 413 -1.95 -13.57 -18.94
N HIS A 414 -2.03 -12.70 -19.97
CA HIS A 414 -1.22 -12.91 -21.18
C HIS A 414 0.25 -12.61 -20.84
N PRO A 415 1.20 -13.54 -21.06
CA PRO A 415 2.61 -13.34 -20.76
C PRO A 415 3.21 -12.20 -21.58
N LEU A 416 4.17 -11.48 -20.97
CA LEU A 416 4.97 -10.49 -21.68
C LEU A 416 5.94 -11.16 -22.66
N ASP A 417 6.23 -10.47 -23.75
CA ASP A 417 7.29 -10.84 -24.69
C ASP A 417 7.98 -9.57 -25.26
N PHE A 418 8.66 -9.67 -26.41
CA PHE A 418 9.32 -8.55 -27.07
C PHE A 418 8.32 -7.61 -27.75
N LYS A 419 7.12 -8.07 -28.00
CA LYS A 419 6.02 -7.28 -28.52
C LYS A 419 5.31 -6.57 -27.37
N GLU A 420 4.77 -5.38 -27.64
CA GLU A 420 3.96 -4.70 -26.63
C GLU A 420 2.75 -5.54 -26.21
N SER A 421 2.49 -5.54 -24.93
CA SER A 421 1.35 -6.18 -24.28
C SER A 421 0.54 -5.14 -23.55
N ILE A 422 -0.80 -5.15 -23.72
CA ILE A 422 -1.70 -4.32 -22.92
C ILE A 422 -2.02 -5.07 -21.64
N ILE A 423 -1.51 -4.55 -20.53
CA ILE A 423 -1.78 -5.05 -19.18
C ILE A 423 -2.95 -4.26 -18.61
N PHE A 424 -4.06 -4.95 -18.27
CA PHE A 424 -5.27 -4.33 -17.76
C PHE A 424 -6.00 -5.21 -16.73
N PRO A 425 -6.32 -4.68 -15.52
CA PRO A 425 -5.77 -3.44 -14.97
C PRO A 425 -4.24 -3.46 -14.95
N GLY A 426 -3.61 -2.28 -14.89
CA GLY A 426 -2.15 -2.18 -14.89
C GLY A 426 -1.48 -2.66 -13.60
N PRO A 427 -0.17 -2.44 -13.43
CA PRO A 427 0.60 -2.91 -12.27
C PRO A 427 0.24 -2.18 -10.97
N ASP A 428 -0.25 -0.94 -11.07
CA ASP A 428 -0.84 -0.26 -9.89
C ASP A 428 -2.03 -1.06 -9.33
N GLY A 429 -2.68 -1.89 -10.18
CA GLY A 429 -3.77 -2.77 -9.78
C GLY A 429 -5.15 -2.11 -9.80
N ALA A 430 -6.19 -2.92 -9.87
CA ALA A 430 -7.57 -2.49 -9.63
C ALA A 430 -7.72 -2.04 -8.18
N ALA A 431 -7.42 -2.90 -7.20
CA ALA A 431 -7.30 -2.49 -5.80
C ALA A 431 -5.88 -2.02 -5.49
N GLU A 432 -5.78 -1.15 -4.51
CA GLU A 432 -4.57 -0.53 -4.03
C GLU A 432 -4.40 -0.70 -2.50
N TRP A 433 -3.25 -0.30 -1.98
CA TRP A 433 -2.86 -0.44 -0.57
C TRP A 433 -3.85 0.20 0.43
N GLY A 434 -4.67 1.14 -0.01
CA GLY A 434 -5.71 1.74 0.83
C GLY A 434 -6.73 0.71 1.32
N GLY A 435 -6.96 -0.33 0.54
CA GLY A 435 -7.87 -1.42 0.86
C GLY A 435 -9.34 -0.99 0.91
N PRO A 436 -10.26 -1.96 0.99
CA PRO A 436 -11.69 -1.69 1.09
C PRO A 436 -12.15 -1.44 2.52
N ALA A 437 -13.23 -0.65 2.68
CA ALA A 437 -13.98 -0.62 3.92
C ALA A 437 -15.03 -1.73 3.95
N VAL A 438 -15.32 -2.28 5.13
CA VAL A 438 -16.39 -3.27 5.30
C VAL A 438 -17.24 -2.91 6.53
N ASP A 439 -18.56 -2.88 6.36
CA ASP A 439 -19.47 -2.60 7.46
C ASP A 439 -19.93 -3.88 8.18
N LYS A 440 -20.68 -3.71 9.27
CA LYS A 440 -21.21 -4.81 10.08
C LYS A 440 -22.28 -5.67 9.38
N GLU A 441 -22.83 -5.17 8.28
CA GLU A 441 -23.80 -5.89 7.46
C GLU A 441 -23.11 -6.83 6.45
N GLY A 442 -21.76 -6.79 6.39
CA GLY A 442 -20.96 -7.57 5.46
C GLY A 442 -20.93 -6.97 4.05
N ILE A 443 -21.12 -5.66 3.94
CA ILE A 443 -20.99 -4.93 2.69
C ILE A 443 -19.58 -4.37 2.59
N MET A 444 -18.87 -4.73 1.52
CA MET A 444 -17.55 -4.22 1.18
C MET A 444 -17.67 -3.04 0.22
N TYR A 445 -16.92 -2.00 0.47
CA TYR A 445 -16.80 -0.80 -0.37
C TYR A 445 -15.36 -0.70 -0.85
N VAL A 446 -15.13 -0.92 -2.15
CA VAL A 446 -13.80 -0.94 -2.75
C VAL A 446 -13.71 0.06 -3.89
N ASN A 447 -12.71 0.94 -3.83
CA ASN A 447 -12.34 1.80 -4.95
C ASN A 447 -11.37 1.09 -5.87
N SER A 448 -11.43 1.39 -7.17
CA SER A 448 -10.59 0.72 -8.15
C SER A 448 -10.03 1.66 -9.21
N ASN A 449 -8.87 1.27 -9.75
CA ASN A 449 -8.26 1.87 -10.93
C ASN A 449 -8.55 1.03 -12.16
N GLU A 450 -8.91 1.70 -13.27
CA GLU A 450 -9.09 1.09 -14.57
C GLU A 450 -8.17 1.75 -15.58
N MET A 451 -6.86 1.56 -15.41
CA MET A 451 -5.80 2.09 -16.24
C MET A 451 -5.10 0.97 -17.01
N ALA A 452 -5.05 1.10 -18.32
CA ALA A 452 -4.30 0.19 -19.18
C ALA A 452 -2.84 0.67 -19.33
N TRP A 453 -1.90 -0.29 -19.39
CA TRP A 453 -0.48 -0.04 -19.55
C TRP A 453 0.08 -0.83 -20.72
N LEU A 454 1.15 -0.31 -21.35
CA LEU A 454 1.89 -0.93 -22.43
C LEU A 454 3.23 -1.44 -21.90
N PHE A 455 3.42 -2.74 -21.91
CA PHE A 455 4.62 -3.42 -21.40
C PHE A 455 5.26 -4.27 -22.46
N SER A 456 6.58 -4.33 -22.45
CA SER A 456 7.36 -5.26 -23.24
C SER A 456 8.68 -5.57 -22.58
N LEU A 457 9.33 -6.62 -23.03
CA LEU A 457 10.67 -7.00 -22.63
C LEU A 457 11.65 -6.82 -23.79
N SER A 458 12.92 -6.72 -23.47
CA SER A 458 14.01 -6.83 -24.45
C SER A 458 15.10 -7.74 -23.90
N LYS A 459 15.91 -8.30 -24.80
CA LYS A 459 17.10 -9.04 -24.35
C LYS A 459 18.08 -8.06 -23.73
N LYS A 460 18.67 -8.44 -22.62
CA LYS A 460 19.86 -7.73 -22.14
C LYS A 460 20.96 -7.85 -23.20
N ASP A 461 21.66 -6.76 -23.46
CA ASP A 461 22.87 -6.83 -24.27
C ASP A 461 23.83 -7.85 -23.65
N LYS A 462 24.30 -8.81 -24.44
CA LYS A 462 25.36 -9.69 -23.95
C LYS A 462 26.49 -8.77 -23.51
N VAL A 463 26.82 -8.82 -22.22
CA VAL A 463 28.02 -8.13 -21.73
C VAL A 463 29.18 -8.72 -22.51
N SER A 464 29.52 -8.09 -23.65
CA SER A 464 30.81 -8.29 -24.29
C SER A 464 31.84 -7.93 -23.23
N ASN A 465 33.07 -8.47 -23.31
CA ASN A 465 34.19 -8.13 -22.43
C ASN A 465 34.57 -6.63 -22.50
N VAL A 466 33.64 -5.77 -22.85
CA VAL A 466 33.72 -4.32 -22.88
C VAL A 466 33.42 -3.80 -21.49
N ALA A 467 34.32 -3.04 -20.98
CA ALA A 467 34.20 -2.35 -19.69
C ALA A 467 32.85 -1.67 -19.48
N SER A 468 32.27 -1.81 -18.32
CA SER A 468 31.00 -1.16 -17.94
C SER A 468 31.18 0.35 -18.04
N THR A 469 30.32 1.00 -18.79
CA THR A 469 30.25 2.47 -18.89
C THR A 469 29.11 3.02 -18.10
N GLY A 470 29.17 4.29 -17.73
CA GLY A 470 28.03 4.98 -17.08
C GLY A 470 26.74 4.83 -17.88
N LYS A 471 26.82 4.80 -19.23
CA LYS A 471 25.69 4.55 -20.13
C LYS A 471 25.12 3.15 -19.93
N SER A 472 25.94 2.09 -19.98
CA SER A 472 25.46 0.71 -19.84
C SER A 472 24.85 0.47 -18.46
N LEU A 473 25.47 1.01 -17.41
CA LEU A 473 24.92 0.96 -16.04
C LEU A 473 23.59 1.69 -15.91
N TYR A 474 23.45 2.86 -16.54
CA TYR A 474 22.20 3.61 -16.58
C TYR A 474 21.10 2.82 -17.30
N LEU A 475 21.37 2.28 -18.47
CA LEU A 475 20.42 1.50 -19.26
C LEU A 475 19.96 0.26 -18.48
N ASN A 476 20.83 -0.38 -17.73
CA ASN A 476 20.49 -1.58 -16.95
C ASN A 476 19.71 -1.29 -15.66
N ASN A 477 19.88 -0.11 -15.04
CA ASN A 477 19.35 0.15 -13.71
C ASN A 477 18.34 1.31 -13.64
N CYS A 478 18.35 2.26 -14.60
CA CYS A 478 17.63 3.52 -14.46
C CYS A 478 16.62 3.77 -15.60
N GLN A 479 16.89 3.28 -16.81
CA GLN A 479 16.05 3.57 -17.97
C GLN A 479 14.61 3.08 -17.85
N THR A 480 14.37 2.01 -17.10
CA THR A 480 13.02 1.45 -16.85
C THR A 480 12.05 2.51 -16.37
N CYS A 481 12.50 3.43 -15.51
CA CYS A 481 11.70 4.52 -14.98
C CYS A 481 11.98 5.86 -15.67
N HIS A 482 13.28 6.14 -15.97
CA HIS A 482 13.69 7.45 -16.46
C HIS A 482 13.88 7.52 -17.96
N LYS A 483 13.61 6.43 -18.69
CA LYS A 483 13.82 6.22 -20.14
C LYS A 483 15.26 6.42 -20.60
N ALA A 484 15.62 5.86 -21.75
CA ALA A 484 16.97 5.95 -22.30
C ALA A 484 17.38 7.38 -22.70
N ASP A 485 16.41 8.24 -23.02
CA ASP A 485 16.56 9.63 -23.41
C ASP A 485 16.44 10.63 -22.25
N PHE A 486 16.37 10.15 -20.99
CA PHE A 486 16.18 10.94 -19.78
C PHE A 486 14.84 11.68 -19.67
N SER A 487 13.90 11.48 -20.58
CA SER A 487 12.59 12.17 -20.57
C SER A 487 11.72 11.76 -19.39
N GLY A 488 12.01 10.62 -18.77
CA GLY A 488 11.18 10.06 -17.73
C GLY A 488 9.77 9.70 -18.20
N ASN A 489 8.88 9.51 -17.26
CA ASN A 489 7.45 9.37 -17.50
C ASN A 489 6.68 10.09 -16.39
N PRO A 490 6.56 11.44 -16.44
CA PRO A 490 5.92 12.24 -15.40
C PRO A 490 4.48 11.83 -15.11
N GLN A 491 3.75 11.38 -16.13
CA GLN A 491 2.36 10.92 -16.00
C GLN A 491 2.23 9.60 -15.21
N SER A 492 3.30 8.81 -15.19
CA SER A 492 3.42 7.61 -14.36
C SER A 492 4.17 7.87 -13.05
N GLY A 493 4.51 9.13 -12.76
CA GLY A 493 5.22 9.53 -11.54
C GLY A 493 6.75 9.40 -11.61
N TYR A 494 7.32 9.12 -12.78
CA TYR A 494 8.77 9.01 -13.00
C TYR A 494 9.33 10.30 -13.57
N PRO A 495 10.11 11.10 -12.81
CA PRO A 495 10.57 12.41 -13.24
C PRO A 495 11.61 12.31 -14.37
N ALA A 496 11.62 13.33 -15.24
CA ALA A 496 12.69 13.50 -16.22
C ALA A 496 14.02 13.81 -15.52
N LEU A 497 15.12 13.27 -16.08
CA LEU A 497 16.48 13.56 -15.64
C LEU A 497 17.15 14.64 -16.49
N VAL A 498 16.54 15.10 -17.58
CA VAL A 498 17.00 16.25 -18.34
C VAL A 498 17.17 17.44 -17.39
N GLY A 499 18.36 18.09 -17.37
CA GLY A 499 18.68 19.21 -16.48
C GLY A 499 18.72 18.85 -14.98
N VAL A 500 18.91 17.59 -14.62
CA VAL A 500 18.97 17.14 -13.23
C VAL A 500 20.23 17.68 -12.50
N ARG A 501 21.31 17.91 -13.24
CA ARG A 501 22.53 18.50 -12.71
C ARG A 501 22.30 19.86 -12.08
N GLU A 502 21.61 20.75 -12.78
CA GLU A 502 21.31 22.12 -12.37
C GLU A 502 20.27 22.15 -11.24
N ARG A 503 19.28 21.22 -11.29
CA ARG A 503 18.21 21.16 -10.29
C ARG A 503 18.65 20.59 -8.95
N LEU A 504 19.53 19.62 -8.94
CA LEU A 504 19.85 18.88 -7.72
C LEU A 504 21.34 18.83 -7.37
N GLY A 505 22.21 18.88 -8.35
CA GLY A 505 23.65 18.70 -8.17
C GLY A 505 24.08 17.27 -7.82
N ARG A 506 25.38 17.00 -7.88
CA ARG A 506 25.97 15.65 -7.75
C ARG A 506 25.68 14.98 -6.40
N THR A 507 25.88 15.71 -5.31
CA THR A 507 25.69 15.15 -3.94
C THR A 507 24.26 14.68 -3.70
N ALA A 508 23.26 15.47 -4.12
CA ALA A 508 21.87 15.09 -3.96
C ALA A 508 21.51 13.86 -4.83
N VAL A 509 21.98 13.83 -6.07
CA VAL A 509 21.76 12.68 -6.97
C VAL A 509 22.44 11.41 -6.44
N THR A 510 23.66 11.51 -5.89
CA THR A 510 24.35 10.38 -5.23
C THR A 510 23.50 9.83 -4.08
N ASN A 511 22.97 10.72 -3.22
CA ASN A 511 22.13 10.32 -2.11
C ASN A 511 20.80 9.68 -2.58
N LEU A 512 20.20 10.19 -3.67
CA LEU A 512 18.99 9.62 -4.26
C LEU A 512 19.23 8.21 -4.79
N ILE A 513 20.34 7.99 -5.52
CA ILE A 513 20.68 6.67 -6.02
C ILE A 513 20.98 5.71 -4.86
N LYS A 514 21.67 6.16 -3.82
CA LYS A 514 22.03 5.33 -2.67
C LYS A 514 20.82 4.93 -1.82
N ASN A 515 19.93 5.87 -1.53
CA ASN A 515 18.89 5.73 -0.52
C ASN A 515 17.48 5.58 -1.11
N GLY A 516 17.30 5.88 -2.39
CA GLY A 516 15.98 5.94 -3.04
C GLY A 516 15.17 7.18 -2.66
N LYS A 517 14.02 7.34 -3.28
CA LYS A 517 13.00 8.35 -2.94
C LYS A 517 11.63 7.99 -3.52
N GLY A 518 10.60 7.94 -2.68
CA GLY A 518 9.25 7.60 -3.12
C GLY A 518 9.20 6.21 -3.77
N MET A 519 8.86 6.13 -5.05
CA MET A 519 8.85 4.87 -5.82
C MET A 519 10.26 4.42 -6.25
N MET A 520 11.23 5.33 -6.33
CA MET A 520 12.61 4.99 -6.70
C MET A 520 13.27 4.20 -5.56
N PRO A 521 13.68 2.94 -5.78
CA PRO A 521 14.41 2.17 -4.77
C PRO A 521 15.81 2.77 -4.54
N GLY A 522 16.43 2.39 -3.43
CA GLY A 522 17.86 2.67 -3.21
C GLY A 522 18.71 1.57 -3.83
N PHE A 523 19.71 1.95 -4.58
CA PHE A 523 20.62 1.03 -5.29
C PHE A 523 21.89 0.77 -4.45
N SER A 524 21.71 0.16 -3.28
CA SER A 524 22.83 -0.20 -2.39
C SER A 524 23.75 -1.28 -2.99
N GLN A 525 23.21 -2.10 -3.90
CA GLN A 525 23.94 -3.16 -4.62
C GLN A 525 24.90 -2.64 -5.70
N ILE A 526 24.77 -1.38 -6.14
CA ILE A 526 25.68 -0.71 -7.09
C ILE A 526 26.82 -0.09 -6.29
N SER A 527 28.06 -0.36 -6.68
CA SER A 527 29.24 0.23 -6.02
C SER A 527 29.28 1.76 -6.14
N ASP A 528 29.99 2.42 -5.26
CA ASP A 528 30.08 3.89 -5.31
C ASP A 528 30.76 4.39 -6.60
N GLN A 529 31.69 3.62 -7.15
CA GLN A 529 32.34 3.92 -8.44
C GLN A 529 31.34 3.81 -9.60
N GLU A 530 30.51 2.76 -9.63
CA GLU A 530 29.45 2.60 -10.64
C GLU A 530 28.38 3.70 -10.51
N LYS A 531 28.00 4.10 -9.30
CA LYS A 531 27.10 5.24 -9.07
C LYS A 531 27.67 6.54 -9.65
N GLN A 532 28.97 6.79 -9.44
CA GLN A 532 29.62 7.98 -10.01
C GLN A 532 29.65 7.92 -11.55
N ALA A 533 29.89 6.75 -12.15
CA ALA A 533 29.85 6.59 -13.60
C ALA A 533 28.43 6.87 -14.16
N ILE A 534 27.38 6.34 -13.51
CA ILE A 534 25.98 6.65 -13.86
C ILE A 534 25.71 8.16 -13.79
N ILE A 535 26.16 8.82 -12.72
CA ILE A 535 25.94 10.26 -12.52
C ILE A 535 26.67 11.07 -13.59
N SER A 536 27.91 10.71 -13.92
CA SER A 536 28.68 11.37 -14.99
C SER A 536 27.99 11.23 -16.35
N TYR A 537 27.43 10.05 -16.65
CA TYR A 537 26.64 9.85 -17.88
C TYR A 537 25.37 10.71 -17.90
N ILE A 538 24.62 10.75 -16.80
CA ILE A 538 23.39 11.59 -16.69
C ILE A 538 23.72 13.08 -16.80
N PHE A 539 24.90 13.50 -16.33
CA PHE A 539 25.35 14.89 -16.37
C PHE A 539 26.02 15.29 -17.70
N GLY A 540 26.11 14.37 -18.65
CA GLY A 540 26.77 14.63 -19.96
C GLY A 540 28.26 14.90 -19.83
N GLU A 541 28.92 14.35 -18.82
CA GLU A 541 30.37 14.50 -18.64
C GLU A 541 31.09 13.53 -19.57
N GLU A 542 31.97 14.06 -20.47
CA GLU A 542 32.58 13.28 -21.55
C GLU A 542 33.62 12.24 -21.11
N LYS A 543 34.05 12.22 -19.86
CA LYS A 543 34.91 11.16 -19.34
C LYS A 543 34.10 9.87 -19.18
N VAL A 544 34.17 9.03 -20.22
CA VAL A 544 33.76 7.64 -20.14
C VAL A 544 34.70 6.94 -19.15
N GLU A 545 34.32 6.91 -17.87
CA GLU A 545 35.01 6.02 -16.94
C GLU A 545 34.70 4.58 -17.36
N VAL A 546 35.71 3.97 -17.96
CA VAL A 546 35.69 2.55 -18.34
C VAL A 546 35.98 1.76 -17.08
N LEU A 547 34.93 1.25 -16.43
CA LEU A 547 35.07 0.33 -15.31
C LEU A 547 35.50 -1.04 -15.85
N SER A 548 36.30 -1.78 -15.11
CA SER A 548 36.65 -3.16 -15.46
C SER A 548 35.36 -3.95 -15.79
N ALA A 549 35.42 -4.80 -16.83
CA ALA A 549 34.29 -5.62 -17.27
C ALA A 549 33.66 -6.34 -16.08
N THR A 550 32.47 -5.90 -15.69
CA THR A 550 31.69 -6.60 -14.66
C THR A 550 30.90 -7.71 -15.33
N LYS A 551 31.14 -8.93 -14.88
CA LYS A 551 30.33 -10.09 -15.27
C LYS A 551 28.86 -9.81 -14.96
N ASP A 552 27.93 -10.20 -15.85
CA ASP A 552 26.49 -10.10 -15.53
C ASP A 552 26.24 -10.78 -14.18
N LYS A 553 25.71 -10.02 -13.23
CA LYS A 553 25.49 -10.48 -11.87
C LYS A 553 24.37 -11.52 -11.81
N TYR A 554 23.43 -11.47 -12.76
CA TYR A 554 22.24 -12.33 -12.83
C TYR A 554 22.05 -12.87 -14.25
N PRO A 555 22.94 -13.78 -14.73
CA PRO A 555 22.90 -14.29 -16.10
C PRO A 555 21.70 -15.18 -16.39
N ASP A 556 21.05 -15.69 -15.36
CA ASP A 556 19.81 -16.48 -15.40
C ASP A 556 18.53 -15.63 -15.58
N VAL A 557 18.68 -14.29 -15.60
CA VAL A 557 17.63 -13.32 -15.97
C VAL A 557 18.08 -12.56 -17.22
N PRO A 558 17.91 -13.14 -18.43
CA PRO A 558 18.47 -12.59 -19.66
C PRO A 558 17.67 -11.46 -20.29
N TYR A 559 16.57 -11.08 -19.66
CA TYR A 559 15.66 -10.06 -20.16
C TYR A 559 15.63 -8.85 -19.23
N GLN A 560 15.32 -7.70 -19.81
CA GLN A 560 15.06 -6.44 -19.09
C GLN A 560 13.68 -5.91 -19.46
N PHE A 561 13.05 -5.26 -18.51
CA PHE A 561 11.74 -4.61 -18.67
C PHE A 561 11.91 -3.23 -19.31
N ASN A 562 11.11 -2.92 -20.35
CA ASN A 562 11.21 -1.69 -21.12
C ASN A 562 10.50 -0.48 -20.51
N GLY A 563 10.00 -0.63 -19.28
CA GLY A 563 9.48 0.48 -18.48
C GLY A 563 7.97 0.52 -18.34
N TYR A 564 7.57 1.29 -17.33
CA TYR A 564 6.18 1.50 -16.93
C TYR A 564 5.52 2.56 -17.82
N ASN A 565 4.87 2.15 -18.92
CA ASN A 565 4.23 3.04 -19.87
C ASN A 565 2.72 2.90 -19.80
N LYS A 566 2.01 3.96 -19.38
CA LYS A 566 0.54 4.01 -19.44
C LYS A 566 0.09 4.07 -20.90
N PHE A 567 -1.01 3.39 -21.22
CA PHE A 567 -1.65 3.51 -22.53
C PHE A 567 -2.54 4.75 -22.53
N LEU A 568 -2.00 5.84 -23.09
CA LEU A 568 -2.58 7.17 -23.07
C LEU A 568 -2.81 7.70 -24.49
N ASP A 569 -3.74 8.65 -24.63
CA ASP A 569 -3.92 9.45 -25.83
C ASP A 569 -2.87 10.58 -25.92
N GLU A 570 -2.93 11.35 -26.99
CA GLU A 570 -2.01 12.48 -27.26
C GLU A 570 -2.10 13.64 -26.27
N LYS A 571 -3.16 13.67 -25.45
CA LYS A 571 -3.38 14.68 -24.40
C LYS A 571 -3.03 14.17 -23.00
N GLY A 572 -2.65 12.89 -22.90
CA GLY A 572 -2.31 12.25 -21.64
C GLY A 572 -3.49 11.68 -20.86
N TYR A 573 -4.66 11.57 -21.49
CA TYR A 573 -5.79 10.84 -20.92
C TYR A 573 -5.70 9.34 -21.23
N PRO A 574 -6.34 8.47 -20.43
CA PRO A 574 -6.37 7.03 -20.73
C PRO A 574 -6.90 6.78 -22.16
N ALA A 575 -6.17 5.94 -22.91
CA ALA A 575 -6.55 5.58 -24.26
C ALA A 575 -7.79 4.68 -24.35
N ILE A 576 -8.40 4.38 -23.22
CA ILE A 576 -9.62 3.58 -23.10
C ILE A 576 -10.81 4.46 -22.67
N THR A 577 -12.02 4.00 -22.98
CA THR A 577 -13.26 4.66 -22.54
C THR A 577 -13.41 4.58 -21.01
N PRO A 578 -14.01 5.62 -20.38
CA PRO A 578 -14.35 5.57 -18.95
C PRO A 578 -15.29 4.38 -18.62
N PRO A 579 -15.40 4.03 -17.31
CA PRO A 579 -14.81 4.70 -16.16
C PRO A 579 -13.30 4.43 -16.01
N TRP A 580 -12.52 5.40 -15.51
CA TRP A 580 -11.09 5.27 -15.23
C TRP A 580 -10.79 5.03 -13.77
N GLY A 581 -11.79 5.15 -12.93
CA GLY A 581 -11.81 4.79 -11.53
C GLY A 581 -13.23 4.66 -11.04
N THR A 582 -13.48 3.71 -10.16
CA THR A 582 -14.81 3.41 -9.63
C THR A 582 -14.80 3.22 -8.12
N LEU A 583 -15.98 3.28 -7.52
CA LEU A 583 -16.26 2.81 -6.17
C LEU A 583 -17.41 1.82 -6.26
N THR A 584 -17.20 0.61 -5.72
CA THR A 584 -18.15 -0.51 -5.81
C THR A 584 -18.58 -0.96 -4.42
N ALA A 585 -19.87 -1.17 -4.20
CA ALA A 585 -20.41 -1.84 -3.02
C ALA A 585 -20.74 -3.29 -3.34
N ILE A 586 -20.18 -4.22 -2.56
CA ILE A 586 -20.30 -5.66 -2.75
C ILE A 586 -20.90 -6.28 -1.47
N ASN A 587 -22.00 -6.98 -1.59
CA ASN A 587 -22.56 -7.78 -0.50
C ASN A 587 -21.80 -9.12 -0.41
N LEU A 588 -20.92 -9.24 0.59
CA LEU A 588 -20.12 -10.46 0.77
C LEU A 588 -20.92 -11.66 1.29
N ASN A 589 -22.14 -11.46 1.77
CA ASN A 589 -23.04 -12.57 2.13
C ASN A 589 -23.51 -13.33 0.88
N THR A 590 -23.69 -12.61 -0.24
CA THR A 590 -24.24 -13.15 -1.50
C THR A 590 -23.26 -13.15 -2.68
N GLY A 591 -22.20 -12.34 -2.60
CA GLY A 591 -21.28 -12.07 -3.71
C GLY A 591 -21.84 -11.11 -4.78
N GLN A 592 -22.96 -10.44 -4.52
CA GLN A 592 -23.59 -9.53 -5.47
C GLN A 592 -23.07 -8.09 -5.33
N HIS A 593 -22.86 -7.40 -6.47
CA HIS A 593 -22.68 -5.96 -6.46
C HIS A 593 -24.02 -5.28 -6.16
N LEU A 594 -24.01 -4.33 -5.22
CA LEU A 594 -25.20 -3.53 -4.90
C LEU A 594 -25.28 -2.28 -5.78
N TRP A 595 -24.14 -1.61 -5.96
CA TRP A 595 -23.97 -0.47 -6.84
C TRP A 595 -22.50 -0.27 -7.19
N GLN A 596 -22.26 0.41 -8.31
CA GLN A 596 -20.95 0.88 -8.73
C GLN A 596 -21.11 2.28 -9.33
N ILE A 597 -20.23 3.20 -8.95
CA ILE A 597 -20.22 4.58 -9.47
C ILE A 597 -18.82 4.94 -9.94
N PRO A 598 -18.67 5.84 -10.93
CA PRO A 598 -17.40 6.49 -11.22
C PRO A 598 -16.91 7.27 -9.99
N LEU A 599 -15.61 7.17 -9.68
CA LEU A 599 -15.00 7.88 -8.56
C LEU A 599 -13.97 8.90 -9.06
N GLY A 600 -14.21 10.17 -8.75
CA GLY A 600 -13.41 11.31 -9.23
C GLY A 600 -13.90 11.89 -10.55
N GLU A 601 -13.46 13.10 -10.86
CA GLU A 601 -13.93 13.89 -11.97
C GLU A 601 -12.78 14.54 -12.74
N ILE A 602 -12.89 14.61 -14.05
CA ILE A 602 -12.10 15.50 -14.91
C ILE A 602 -12.97 16.69 -15.26
N LYS A 603 -12.82 17.79 -14.50
CA LYS A 603 -13.67 18.99 -14.59
C LYS A 603 -13.76 19.60 -15.99
N GLU A 604 -12.72 19.46 -16.80
CA GLU A 604 -12.76 19.95 -18.18
C GLU A 604 -13.72 19.13 -19.06
N PHE A 605 -13.94 17.84 -18.75
CA PHE A 605 -14.87 16.98 -19.48
C PHE A 605 -16.32 17.25 -19.07
N THR A 606 -16.59 17.32 -17.78
CA THR A 606 -17.93 17.58 -17.27
C THR A 606 -18.44 18.97 -17.66
N LYS A 607 -17.56 19.99 -17.71
CA LYS A 607 -17.90 21.33 -18.29
C LYS A 607 -18.29 21.27 -19.74
N LYS A 608 -17.89 20.28 -20.52
CA LYS A 608 -18.27 20.04 -21.92
C LYS A 608 -19.47 19.11 -22.05
N GLY A 609 -20.15 18.78 -20.94
CA GLY A 609 -21.31 17.90 -20.93
C GLY A 609 -20.98 16.40 -21.04
N ILE A 610 -19.71 16.01 -20.92
CA ILE A 610 -19.29 14.60 -20.85
C ILE A 610 -19.61 14.08 -19.44
N PRO A 611 -20.22 12.89 -19.29
CA PRO A 611 -20.48 12.29 -18.00
C PRO A 611 -19.21 12.12 -17.15
N VAL A 612 -19.37 12.02 -15.83
CA VAL A 612 -18.26 11.78 -14.88
C VAL A 612 -17.48 10.53 -15.29
N THR A 613 -16.17 10.70 -15.48
CA THR A 613 -15.29 9.65 -16.01
C THR A 613 -14.64 8.77 -14.94
N GLY A 614 -14.68 9.20 -13.68
CA GLY A 614 -13.75 8.69 -12.70
C GLY A 614 -12.30 9.13 -12.97
N THR A 615 -11.41 8.90 -12.03
CA THR A 615 -9.96 9.12 -12.18
C THR A 615 -9.19 7.98 -11.54
N GLU A 616 -7.91 7.84 -11.87
CA GLU A 616 -7.00 7.05 -11.02
C GLU A 616 -7.10 7.51 -9.58
N ASN A 617 -7.00 6.57 -8.65
CA ASN A 617 -7.22 6.84 -7.23
C ASN A 617 -6.30 5.99 -6.35
N TYR A 618 -5.88 6.55 -5.19
CA TYR A 618 -5.05 5.92 -4.17
C TYR A 618 -5.58 6.27 -2.78
N GLY A 619 -5.45 5.37 -1.84
CA GLY A 619 -6.11 5.43 -0.54
C GLY A 619 -7.41 4.63 -0.56
N GLY A 620 -8.06 4.51 0.58
CA GLY A 620 -9.28 3.73 0.73
C GLY A 620 -10.44 4.52 1.35
N PRO A 621 -11.65 3.98 1.32
CA PRO A 621 -12.80 4.56 2.01
C PRO A 621 -12.76 4.30 3.52
N LEU A 622 -13.47 5.12 4.27
CA LEU A 622 -13.88 4.95 5.65
C LEU A 622 -15.40 4.81 5.68
N VAL A 623 -15.95 3.83 6.39
CA VAL A 623 -17.39 3.66 6.59
C VAL A 623 -17.80 3.86 8.04
N THR A 624 -18.91 4.53 8.28
CA THR A 624 -19.42 4.81 9.64
C THR A 624 -20.82 4.29 9.86
N ALA A 625 -21.19 4.08 11.15
CA ALA A 625 -22.55 3.73 11.53
C ALA A 625 -23.57 4.85 11.22
N GLY A 626 -23.11 6.07 10.91
CA GLY A 626 -23.95 7.17 10.41
C GLY A 626 -24.47 6.97 8.98
N GLY A 627 -24.16 5.84 8.35
CA GLY A 627 -24.64 5.51 7.01
C GLY A 627 -23.82 6.13 5.88
N LEU A 628 -22.63 6.63 6.18
CA LEU A 628 -21.77 7.37 5.26
C LEU A 628 -20.46 6.63 4.96
N LEU A 629 -19.99 6.79 3.74
CA LEU A 629 -18.63 6.54 3.33
C LEU A 629 -17.89 7.86 3.17
N PHE A 630 -16.65 7.94 3.63
CA PHE A 630 -15.78 9.08 3.42
C PHE A 630 -14.57 8.66 2.61
N ILE A 631 -14.30 9.35 1.50
CA ILE A 631 -13.19 9.04 0.60
C ILE A 631 -12.69 10.30 -0.10
N ALA A 632 -11.36 10.46 -0.19
CA ALA A 632 -10.73 11.45 -1.07
C ALA A 632 -10.14 10.74 -2.30
N ALA A 633 -8.99 10.11 -2.18
CA ALA A 633 -8.38 9.14 -3.10
C ALA A 633 -8.11 9.64 -4.54
N THR A 634 -8.82 10.63 -5.07
CA THR A 634 -8.90 11.00 -6.49
C THR A 634 -8.00 12.18 -6.88
N LYS A 635 -7.75 12.32 -8.19
CA LYS A 635 -6.93 13.39 -8.76
C LYS A 635 -7.59 14.77 -8.70
N ASP A 636 -8.88 14.86 -8.45
CA ASP A 636 -9.64 16.13 -8.45
C ASP A 636 -9.57 16.91 -7.14
N ASN A 637 -8.76 16.47 -6.18
CA ASN A 637 -8.56 17.08 -4.85
C ASN A 637 -9.88 17.24 -4.07
N THR A 638 -10.82 16.31 -4.22
CA THR A 638 -12.13 16.43 -3.58
C THR A 638 -12.32 15.35 -2.53
N PHE A 639 -12.66 15.75 -1.31
CA PHE A 639 -13.09 14.85 -0.24
C PHE A 639 -14.61 14.70 -0.30
N ARG A 640 -15.10 13.45 -0.23
CA ARG A 640 -16.51 13.12 -0.45
C ARG A 640 -17.09 12.37 0.72
N ALA A 641 -18.35 12.69 1.04
CA ALA A 641 -19.24 11.81 1.79
C ALA A 641 -20.29 11.21 0.85
N ILE A 642 -20.46 9.90 0.94
CA ILE A 642 -21.30 9.10 0.03
C ILE A 642 -22.28 8.30 0.88
N ASP A 643 -23.56 8.29 0.51
CA ASP A 643 -24.55 7.40 1.10
C ASP A 643 -24.17 5.94 0.81
N LYS A 644 -23.86 5.17 1.83
CA LYS A 644 -23.38 3.79 1.70
C LYS A 644 -24.38 2.85 1.04
N LYS A 645 -25.69 3.16 1.08
CA LYS A 645 -26.75 2.31 0.51
C LYS A 645 -26.94 2.53 -0.98
N THR A 646 -26.79 3.78 -1.43
CA THR A 646 -27.15 4.18 -2.81
C THR A 646 -25.97 4.54 -3.69
N GLY A 647 -24.79 4.78 -3.11
CA GLY A 647 -23.64 5.33 -3.82
C GLY A 647 -23.76 6.82 -4.16
N LYS A 648 -24.84 7.49 -3.71
CA LYS A 648 -25.02 8.93 -3.98
C LYS A 648 -24.03 9.77 -3.19
N ILE A 649 -23.31 10.67 -3.87
CA ILE A 649 -22.50 11.70 -3.23
C ILE A 649 -23.46 12.70 -2.56
N VAL A 650 -23.31 12.91 -1.25
CA VAL A 650 -24.18 13.77 -0.42
C VAL A 650 -23.46 14.99 0.13
N TRP A 651 -22.12 15.02 0.06
CA TRP A 651 -21.29 16.15 0.44
C TRP A 651 -19.93 16.07 -0.23
N GLU A 652 -19.37 17.22 -0.57
CA GLU A 652 -18.04 17.38 -1.17
C GLU A 652 -17.31 18.58 -0.58
N TYR A 653 -15.99 18.44 -0.44
CA TYR A 653 -15.12 19.53 -0.01
C TYR A 653 -13.81 19.54 -0.81
N PRO A 654 -13.36 20.69 -1.34
CA PRO A 654 -12.10 20.81 -2.03
C PRO A 654 -10.94 20.81 -1.03
N LEU A 655 -10.02 19.86 -1.17
CA LEU A 655 -8.82 19.74 -0.35
C LEU A 655 -7.69 20.63 -0.91
N PRO A 656 -6.73 21.08 -0.05
CA PRO A 656 -5.58 21.88 -0.48
C PRO A 656 -4.63 21.12 -1.41
N ALA A 657 -4.59 19.79 -1.33
CA ALA A 657 -3.91 18.87 -2.24
C ALA A 657 -4.64 17.53 -2.27
N SER A 658 -4.31 16.63 -3.22
CA SER A 658 -4.96 15.32 -3.32
C SER A 658 -4.81 14.52 -2.04
N GLY A 659 -5.93 14.00 -1.54
CA GLY A 659 -5.99 13.17 -0.33
C GLY A 659 -5.71 11.70 -0.65
N PHE A 660 -4.51 11.37 -1.11
CA PHE A 660 -4.10 9.98 -1.40
C PHE A 660 -3.77 9.20 -0.12
N ALA A 661 -4.71 9.21 0.81
CA ALA A 661 -4.65 8.53 2.10
C ALA A 661 -6.03 7.99 2.47
N THR A 662 -6.09 7.04 3.39
CA THR A 662 -7.35 6.59 3.98
C THR A 662 -7.70 7.51 5.15
N PRO A 663 -8.93 8.05 5.26
CA PRO A 663 -9.34 8.88 6.38
C PRO A 663 -9.38 8.10 7.69
N SER A 664 -9.27 8.82 8.82
CA SER A 664 -9.54 8.31 10.17
C SER A 664 -10.70 9.07 10.81
N THR A 665 -11.43 8.43 11.74
CA THR A 665 -12.49 9.08 12.51
C THR A 665 -12.38 8.74 13.99
N TYR A 666 -12.70 9.71 14.84
CA TYR A 666 -12.67 9.58 16.29
C TYR A 666 -13.71 10.49 16.92
N GLN A 667 -14.04 10.24 18.18
CA GLN A 667 -14.87 11.14 18.97
C GLN A 667 -14.10 11.59 20.21
N LEU A 668 -14.06 12.90 20.43
CA LEU A 668 -13.37 13.52 21.56
C LEU A 668 -14.24 14.64 22.12
N ASN A 669 -14.43 14.63 23.44
CA ASN A 669 -15.31 15.58 24.15
C ASN A 669 -16.74 15.63 23.56
N GLY A 670 -17.28 14.47 23.16
CA GLY A 670 -18.62 14.35 22.58
C GLY A 670 -18.74 14.84 21.13
N LYS A 671 -17.66 15.28 20.48
CA LYS A 671 -17.64 15.74 19.08
C LYS A 671 -16.94 14.71 18.20
N GLN A 672 -17.58 14.29 17.11
CA GLN A 672 -16.99 13.41 16.11
C GLN A 672 -16.14 14.22 15.12
N TYR A 673 -14.96 13.72 14.83
CA TYR A 673 -14.01 14.26 13.85
C TYR A 673 -13.74 13.24 12.75
N ILE A 674 -13.46 13.74 11.55
CA ILE A 674 -12.91 12.98 10.45
C ILE A 674 -11.65 13.70 9.96
N VAL A 675 -10.52 13.00 9.87
CA VAL A 675 -9.25 13.60 9.49
C VAL A 675 -8.69 12.90 8.26
N ILE A 676 -8.13 13.70 7.34
CA ILE A 676 -7.49 13.24 6.10
C ILE A 676 -6.13 13.93 5.90
N ALA A 677 -5.14 13.15 5.44
CA ALA A 677 -3.85 13.68 5.01
C ALA A 677 -3.91 14.12 3.56
N CYS A 678 -3.32 15.28 3.24
CA CYS A 678 -3.30 15.90 1.92
C CYS A 678 -1.87 16.05 1.42
N GLY A 679 -1.50 15.29 0.37
CA GLY A 679 -0.18 15.33 -0.25
C GLY A 679 -0.15 14.50 -1.52
N GLY A 680 -0.10 15.14 -2.70
CA GLY A 680 -0.56 14.57 -3.96
C GLY A 680 0.48 14.30 -5.03
N THR A 681 1.78 14.20 -4.79
CA THR A 681 2.77 14.03 -5.88
C THR A 681 2.66 12.70 -6.64
N LYS A 682 2.04 11.67 -6.07
CA LYS A 682 1.62 10.50 -6.85
C LYS A 682 0.65 10.95 -7.95
N LEU A 683 0.68 10.32 -9.10
CA LEU A 683 -0.13 10.67 -10.27
C LEU A 683 0.10 12.09 -10.82
N GLY A 684 1.25 12.73 -10.52
CA GLY A 684 1.60 14.05 -11.04
C GLY A 684 0.82 15.21 -10.42
N MET A 685 0.14 15.00 -9.28
CA MET A 685 -0.63 16.04 -8.60
C MET A 685 0.27 16.95 -7.74
N SER A 686 -0.30 18.07 -7.26
CA SER A 686 0.41 19.06 -6.47
C SER A 686 0.98 18.48 -5.18
N LYS A 687 2.15 18.96 -4.78
CA LYS A 687 2.70 18.70 -3.45
C LYS A 687 1.73 19.21 -2.39
N GLY A 688 1.65 18.52 -1.27
CA GLY A 688 0.89 18.94 -0.11
C GLY A 688 1.65 18.59 1.17
N ASP A 689 1.22 19.17 2.28
CA ASP A 689 1.85 18.97 3.58
C ASP A 689 0.85 19.07 4.73
N SER A 690 -0.47 19.00 4.42
CA SER A 690 -1.48 19.27 5.42
C SER A 690 -2.25 18.04 5.88
N TYR A 691 -2.77 18.14 7.11
CA TYR A 691 -3.79 17.29 7.69
C TYR A 691 -5.01 18.16 7.97
N VAL A 692 -6.17 17.78 7.45
CA VAL A 692 -7.42 18.53 7.60
C VAL A 692 -8.40 17.69 8.40
N ALA A 693 -8.91 18.25 9.51
CA ALA A 693 -9.95 17.61 10.30
C ALA A 693 -11.29 18.31 10.13
N PHE A 694 -12.32 17.52 9.95
CA PHE A 694 -13.69 17.95 9.75
C PHE A 694 -14.56 17.54 10.95
N ALA A 695 -15.51 18.38 11.30
CA ALA A 695 -16.56 18.08 12.27
C ALA A 695 -17.82 18.88 11.93
N LEU A 696 -18.95 18.57 12.56
CA LEU A 696 -20.15 19.40 12.42
C LEU A 696 -19.88 20.77 13.01
N GLY A 697 -20.20 21.80 12.24
CA GLY A 697 -20.17 23.19 12.70
C GLY A 697 -21.04 23.35 13.96
N ASN A 698 -20.67 24.28 14.83
CA ASN A 698 -21.57 24.67 15.90
C ASN A 698 -22.79 25.35 15.25
N SER A 699 -23.86 24.60 15.03
CA SER A 699 -25.14 25.26 14.75
C SER A 699 -25.39 26.18 15.94
N LEU A 700 -25.21 27.49 15.71
CA LEU A 700 -25.72 28.50 16.62
C LEU A 700 -27.18 28.18 16.83
N LYS A 701 -27.54 27.63 18.03
CA LYS A 701 -28.90 27.54 18.48
C LYS A 701 -29.46 28.95 18.73
#